data_1e9f3eeeb742ef57384a25f1b3d55264
#
_entry.id   1e9f3eeeb742ef57384a25f1b3d55264
#
_cell.length_a   1.000
_cell.length_b   1.000
_cell.length_c   1.000
_cell.angle_alpha   90.00
_cell.angle_beta   90.00
_cell.angle_gamma   90.00
#
_symmetry.space_group_name_H-M   'P 1'
#
loop_
_entity.id
_entity.type
_entity.pdbx_description
1 polymer ?
#
loop_
_entity_poly.entity_id
_entity_poly.type
_entity_poly.pdbx_seq_one_letter_code
_entity_poly.pdbx_strand_id
1 'polypeptide(L)'
;MNWDDPDELRRLRDALAADPTQAVTIQGPDGPLTDTAEMLVGRLGHPELGGSYFTFSNENNDLIWWFLAECHRRGWIYKGHDSMPWCPRCGTGISQHEMTEGYRDREDPGLTVRLPLVDRPGESLLVWTTTPWTLAANVAAAVHPDQRYALIRQGDDRYWLGRGVLNRAVVGPFQVEDERPGSDLVGWQYTGPFDELPAVLDAFTTADYQHRVIAWDEVGEDEGTGIVHIAPGAGAEDYQLGKSLGLPAIGPIDEDGRYYAGFGWLSRKDAANVANEIVDDLERRGLFYHLEPYTHRYPHCWRCETPLLFRLVDEWFISMGPVYDRPRSELTNEEVEASLRYQIMEVVDRIRWIPEFGYERELDWLLNMHDWMISKKRYWGLALPIYDCEACGTFEVVGGREELRRRAIEGWEEFEGHTPHRPYVDAVKIACPNCGEPVSRIADVGNPWLDAGIVPFSTVHYREDPDYWAKWFPADFITESFPGQFRNWFYSMLAMSTVLRREEPFKTIFGYATLFGEDGRPMHKSWGNAIEFDEAAERMGVDVMRWMYVNARPEDNILFGWHTADEARRELLVLWNAYAFFVTYARLTRWSPAEAAPPPAERSPMDRWVLSRAAGLAAEAGGRLADYDALAAARRISTFIDDLSTWYLRLSRKRFSRNDDGADRAAAFATFHTALVTVARVLAPLLPFVSETIYENLVTTVDEAAPDSVHLTRWPADELANLRDEPLETAMATARKAVELARTLRGTAGIRVRQPLAKLWIALPGGDLPERDALLALVRGEVNVRSVELIGDESDLVDRRVKPLLPKIGKRLGPAIPAVMAAAREGDVEFHPDGSVTLGGVTLGPDEVEVLATPRPGTAVAGDEGLVVVIDTEMTPELLAEGDARELQRAIQDLRKEAGLELDDRIDLWVSGLPEAVARHADAVAAEVLADSVTLASPDGATDATHGRIELAGGPAEMWIRVREGG
;
A
#
# COMPACT_ATOMS: atom_id res chain seq x y z
N MET A 1 -9.56 -6.82 35.07
CA MET A 1 -10.98 -6.83 34.64
C MET A 1 -11.37 -8.27 34.42
N ASN A 2 -12.48 -8.70 34.96
CA ASN A 2 -13.00 -10.03 34.64
C ASN A 2 -13.77 -9.95 33.31
N TRP A 3 -13.17 -10.47 32.25
CA TRP A 3 -13.82 -10.57 30.94
C TRP A 3 -15.09 -11.41 30.94
N ASP A 4 -15.26 -12.23 31.98
CA ASP A 4 -16.43 -13.06 32.20
C ASP A 4 -17.58 -12.31 32.91
N ASP A 5 -17.40 -11.03 33.25
CA ASP A 5 -18.43 -10.18 33.83
C ASP A 5 -19.03 -9.20 32.81
N PRO A 6 -20.10 -9.58 32.12
CA PRO A 6 -20.74 -8.74 31.11
C PRO A 6 -21.28 -7.43 31.68
N ASP A 7 -21.61 -7.37 32.96
CA ASP A 7 -22.16 -6.15 33.59
C ASP A 7 -21.05 -5.11 33.84
N GLU A 8 -19.83 -5.55 34.16
CA GLU A 8 -18.67 -4.64 34.29
C GLU A 8 -18.29 -4.07 32.91
N LEU A 9 -18.26 -4.91 31.87
CA LEU A 9 -17.97 -4.46 30.51
C LEU A 9 -19.02 -3.47 29.97
N ARG A 10 -20.32 -3.74 30.20
CA ARG A 10 -21.40 -2.81 29.82
C ARG A 10 -21.27 -1.47 30.53
N ARG A 11 -20.99 -1.49 31.82
CA ARG A 11 -20.81 -0.28 32.61
C ARG A 11 -19.64 0.57 32.10
N LEU A 12 -18.51 -0.06 31.75
CA LEU A 12 -17.34 0.63 31.20
C LEU A 12 -17.63 1.20 29.80
N ARG A 13 -18.32 0.43 28.94
CA ARG A 13 -18.79 0.89 27.62
C ARG A 13 -19.71 2.12 27.76
N ASP A 14 -20.70 2.05 28.63
CA ASP A 14 -21.67 3.13 28.81
C ASP A 14 -21.00 4.39 29.39
N ALA A 15 -20.02 4.22 30.29
CA ALA A 15 -19.22 5.32 30.82
C ALA A 15 -18.37 5.97 29.71
N LEU A 16 -17.71 5.16 28.88
CA LEU A 16 -16.91 5.63 27.74
C LEU A 16 -17.76 6.42 26.72
N ALA A 17 -18.96 5.92 26.44
CA ALA A 17 -19.89 6.56 25.50
C ALA A 17 -20.48 7.88 26.06
N ALA A 18 -20.69 7.97 27.39
CA ALA A 18 -21.23 9.16 28.02
C ALA A 18 -20.19 10.27 28.20
N ASP A 19 -18.99 9.94 28.70
CA ASP A 19 -17.86 10.85 28.89
C ASP A 19 -16.55 10.02 29.01
N PRO A 20 -15.68 9.99 27.98
CA PRO A 20 -14.42 9.26 28.01
C PRO A 20 -13.51 9.63 29.18
N THR A 21 -13.61 10.85 29.68
CA THR A 21 -12.79 11.35 30.79
C THR A 21 -13.39 11.08 32.18
N GLN A 22 -14.57 10.46 32.23
CA GLN A 22 -15.21 10.10 33.49
C GLN A 22 -14.38 9.08 34.26
N ALA A 23 -14.16 9.35 35.58
CA ALA A 23 -13.48 8.41 36.46
C ALA A 23 -14.35 7.16 36.72
N VAL A 24 -13.81 6.00 36.43
CA VAL A 24 -14.43 4.67 36.62
C VAL A 24 -13.54 3.81 37.50
N THR A 25 -14.12 2.99 38.36
CA THR A 25 -13.40 1.98 39.13
C THR A 25 -13.76 0.59 38.62
N ILE A 26 -12.77 -0.22 38.29
CA ILE A 26 -12.91 -1.63 37.91
C ILE A 26 -12.12 -2.52 38.87
N GLN A 27 -12.45 -3.82 38.91
CA GLN A 27 -11.68 -4.79 39.66
C GLN A 27 -10.50 -5.29 38.84
N GLY A 28 -9.27 -4.94 39.23
CA GLY A 28 -8.04 -5.51 38.71
C GLY A 28 -7.57 -6.75 39.47
N PRO A 29 -6.54 -7.46 38.98
CA PRO A 29 -5.96 -8.63 39.66
C PRO A 29 -5.45 -8.33 41.05
N ASP A 30 -4.83 -7.17 41.27
CA ASP A 30 -4.23 -6.73 42.54
C ASP A 30 -5.19 -5.84 43.36
N GLY A 31 -6.46 -5.71 43.00
CA GLY A 31 -7.46 -4.91 43.70
C GLY A 31 -8.15 -3.88 42.79
N PRO A 32 -8.95 -2.96 43.39
CA PRO A 32 -9.67 -1.94 42.66
C PRO A 32 -8.72 -0.97 41.97
N LEU A 33 -8.94 -0.71 40.65
CA LEU A 33 -8.22 0.25 39.85
C LEU A 33 -9.18 1.37 39.41
N THR A 34 -8.81 2.62 39.65
CA THR A 34 -9.59 3.81 39.26
C THR A 34 -8.80 4.65 38.30
N ASP A 35 -9.37 4.91 37.13
CA ASP A 35 -8.82 5.80 36.10
C ASP A 35 -9.97 6.35 35.21
N THR A 36 -9.68 7.16 34.19
CA THR A 36 -10.68 7.57 33.23
C THR A 36 -11.17 6.37 32.40
N ALA A 37 -12.42 6.44 31.89
CA ALA A 37 -12.99 5.37 31.08
C ALA A 37 -12.10 5.04 29.85
N GLU A 38 -11.59 6.06 29.14
CA GLU A 38 -10.70 5.85 27.98
C GLU A 38 -9.37 5.18 28.37
N MET A 39 -8.77 5.57 29.50
CA MET A 39 -7.52 4.98 29.97
C MET A 39 -7.70 3.53 30.38
N LEU A 40 -8.80 3.19 31.03
CA LEU A 40 -9.12 1.81 31.40
C LEU A 40 -9.37 0.95 30.15
N VAL A 41 -10.09 1.46 29.15
CA VAL A 41 -10.29 0.76 27.86
C VAL A 41 -8.96 0.61 27.12
N GLY A 42 -8.13 1.64 27.09
CA GLY A 42 -6.80 1.60 26.46
C GLY A 42 -5.82 0.62 27.14
N ARG A 43 -6.08 0.25 28.39
CA ARG A 43 -5.28 -0.75 29.16
C ARG A 43 -5.87 -2.16 29.11
N LEU A 44 -6.97 -2.36 28.41
CA LEU A 44 -7.49 -3.72 28.20
C LEU A 44 -6.41 -4.56 27.54
N GLY A 45 -6.06 -5.69 28.15
CA GLY A 45 -4.94 -6.50 27.74
C GLY A 45 -3.67 -6.37 28.58
N HIS A 46 -3.57 -5.36 29.44
CA HIS A 46 -2.46 -5.27 30.40
C HIS A 46 -2.57 -6.34 31.50
N PRO A 47 -1.44 -6.89 31.98
CA PRO A 47 -1.45 -7.96 33.00
C PRO A 47 -2.13 -7.55 34.28
N GLU A 48 -1.96 -6.29 34.68
CA GLU A 48 -2.59 -5.73 35.90
C GLU A 48 -4.13 -5.71 35.82
N LEU A 49 -4.68 -5.84 34.59
CA LEU A 49 -6.10 -5.91 34.31
C LEU A 49 -6.59 -7.30 33.92
N GLY A 50 -5.74 -8.33 34.05
CA GLY A 50 -6.04 -9.69 33.60
C GLY A 50 -6.02 -9.84 32.09
N GLY A 51 -5.20 -9.03 31.43
CA GLY A 51 -5.15 -8.91 29.98
C GLY A 51 -4.45 -10.06 29.27
N SER A 52 -4.42 -9.97 27.94
CA SER A 52 -3.97 -10.99 27.05
C SER A 52 -2.43 -11.01 26.91
N TYR A 53 -1.91 -10.78 25.73
CA TYR A 53 -0.50 -10.91 25.41
C TYR A 53 0.29 -9.59 25.60
N PHE A 54 1.53 -9.70 26.07
CA PHE A 54 2.52 -8.63 26.06
C PHE A 54 3.94 -9.21 26.20
N THR A 55 4.94 -8.52 25.61
CA THR A 55 6.33 -9.05 25.47
C THR A 55 7.07 -9.20 26.80
N PHE A 56 6.66 -8.49 27.82
CA PHE A 56 7.25 -8.57 29.15
C PHE A 56 6.86 -9.83 29.93
N SER A 57 5.94 -10.67 29.42
CA SER A 57 5.45 -11.87 30.09
C SER A 57 6.56 -12.91 30.29
N ASN A 58 6.42 -13.72 31.35
CA ASN A 58 7.35 -14.81 31.60
C ASN A 58 7.36 -15.83 30.47
N GLU A 59 6.19 -16.14 29.90
CA GLU A 59 6.06 -17.08 28.79
C GLU A 59 6.83 -16.63 27.55
N ASN A 60 6.70 -15.34 27.18
CA ASN A 60 7.44 -14.76 26.06
C ASN A 60 8.96 -14.91 26.27
N ASN A 61 9.46 -14.53 27.43
CA ASN A 61 10.89 -14.59 27.75
C ASN A 61 11.41 -16.03 27.80
N ASP A 62 10.68 -16.94 28.45
CA ASP A 62 11.06 -18.34 28.54
C ASP A 62 11.09 -19.07 27.19
N LEU A 63 10.19 -18.70 26.28
CA LEU A 63 10.19 -19.24 24.93
C LEU A 63 11.36 -18.71 24.09
N ILE A 64 11.76 -17.43 24.26
CA ILE A 64 12.94 -16.89 23.60
C ILE A 64 14.21 -17.56 24.17
N TRP A 65 14.30 -17.76 25.47
CA TRP A 65 15.42 -18.46 26.08
C TRP A 65 15.53 -19.89 25.57
N TRP A 66 14.40 -20.58 25.43
CA TRP A 66 14.37 -21.91 24.82
C TRP A 66 14.84 -21.89 23.36
N PHE A 67 14.40 -20.93 22.55
CA PHE A 67 14.89 -20.74 21.18
C PHE A 67 16.42 -20.57 21.14
N LEU A 68 16.96 -19.72 22.01
CA LEU A 68 18.41 -19.49 22.08
C LEU A 68 19.16 -20.74 22.52
N ALA A 69 18.64 -21.46 23.51
CA ALA A 69 19.25 -22.74 23.94
C ALA A 69 19.23 -23.79 22.81
N GLU A 70 18.16 -23.82 22.00
CA GLU A 70 18.10 -24.71 20.83
C GLU A 70 19.12 -24.33 19.77
N CYS A 71 19.31 -23.03 19.51
CA CYS A 71 20.36 -22.53 18.63
C CYS A 71 21.76 -22.90 19.17
N HIS A 72 21.97 -22.77 20.49
CA HIS A 72 23.23 -23.14 21.12
C HIS A 72 23.51 -24.66 21.00
N ARG A 73 22.51 -25.50 21.28
CA ARG A 73 22.61 -26.95 21.14
C ARG A 73 23.02 -27.41 19.74
N ARG A 74 22.61 -26.64 18.70
CA ARG A 74 22.98 -26.84 17.30
C ARG A 74 24.33 -26.23 16.93
N GLY A 75 25.01 -25.55 17.88
CA GLY A 75 26.30 -24.88 17.65
C GLY A 75 26.21 -23.63 16.78
N TRP A 76 25.04 -22.98 16.71
CA TRP A 76 24.81 -21.78 15.88
C TRP A 76 25.06 -20.47 16.65
N ILE A 77 25.07 -20.47 17.98
CA ILE A 77 25.41 -19.27 18.73
C ILE A 77 26.91 -19.15 18.91
N TYR A 78 27.43 -17.98 18.66
CA TYR A 78 28.86 -17.67 18.86
C TYR A 78 29.04 -16.19 19.23
N LYS A 79 30.15 -15.91 19.92
CA LYS A 79 30.65 -14.56 20.18
C LYS A 79 31.49 -14.10 19.00
N GLY A 80 31.23 -12.95 18.45
CA GLY A 80 31.92 -12.40 17.30
C GLY A 80 32.11 -10.89 17.45
N HIS A 81 32.64 -10.27 16.38
CA HIS A 81 32.76 -8.84 16.29
C HIS A 81 31.98 -8.35 15.07
N ASP A 82 31.56 -7.09 15.09
CA ASP A 82 31.06 -6.40 13.90
C ASP A 82 31.42 -4.92 13.99
N SER A 83 31.64 -4.29 12.83
CA SER A 83 31.79 -2.85 12.73
C SER A 83 30.44 -2.22 12.49
N MET A 84 29.92 -1.52 13.48
CA MET A 84 28.56 -0.99 13.47
C MET A 84 28.51 0.52 13.69
N PRO A 85 27.49 1.21 13.13
CA PRO A 85 27.25 2.60 13.40
C PRO A 85 26.93 2.80 14.88
N TRP A 86 27.64 3.71 15.52
CA TRP A 86 27.62 3.96 16.94
C TRP A 86 27.39 5.44 17.25
N CYS A 87 26.50 5.74 18.18
CA CYS A 87 26.38 7.09 18.71
C CYS A 87 27.21 7.25 19.99
N PRO A 88 28.33 7.98 19.97
CA PRO A 88 29.18 8.14 21.16
C PRO A 88 28.50 8.91 22.28
N ARG A 89 27.56 9.81 21.96
CA ARG A 89 26.80 10.56 22.96
C ARG A 89 25.74 9.71 23.68
N CYS A 90 25.06 8.81 22.93
CA CYS A 90 24.04 7.91 23.52
C CYS A 90 24.64 6.62 24.05
N GLY A 91 25.91 6.30 23.76
CA GLY A 91 26.58 5.07 24.17
C GLY A 91 25.92 3.81 23.61
N THR A 92 25.45 3.83 22.37
CA THR A 92 24.68 2.70 21.80
C THR A 92 24.89 2.56 20.28
N GLY A 93 24.82 1.31 19.82
CA GLY A 93 24.74 1.00 18.40
C GLY A 93 23.41 1.46 17.79
N ILE A 94 23.46 1.93 16.56
CA ILE A 94 22.30 2.37 15.77
C ILE A 94 22.06 1.32 14.69
N SER A 95 20.80 0.87 14.57
CA SER A 95 20.45 -0.07 13.51
C SER A 95 20.41 0.62 12.14
N GLN A 96 20.51 -0.16 11.06
CA GLN A 96 20.40 0.39 9.71
C GLN A 96 19.09 1.16 9.46
N HIS A 97 17.98 0.69 10.05
CA HIS A 97 16.70 1.39 9.94
C HIS A 97 16.73 2.76 10.63
N GLU A 98 17.22 2.80 11.88
CA GLU A 98 17.41 4.05 12.63
C GLU A 98 18.40 5.00 11.94
N MET A 99 19.41 4.47 11.25
CA MET A 99 20.41 5.24 10.52
C MET A 99 19.80 5.89 9.26
N THR A 100 18.92 5.19 8.53
CA THR A 100 18.31 5.68 7.29
C THR A 100 17.58 7.01 7.48
N GLU A 101 16.93 7.20 8.62
CA GLU A 101 16.23 8.44 8.98
C GLU A 101 17.17 9.59 9.39
N GLY A 102 18.42 9.27 9.71
CA GLY A 102 19.41 10.20 10.23
C GLY A 102 20.33 10.82 9.19
N TYR A 103 20.21 10.49 7.92
CA TYR A 103 21.12 11.05 6.88
C TYR A 103 20.87 12.53 6.62
N ARG A 104 21.92 13.34 6.76
CA ARG A 104 21.92 14.79 6.50
C ARG A 104 23.14 15.19 5.68
N ASP A 105 23.03 16.27 4.93
CA ASP A 105 24.19 16.88 4.26
C ASP A 105 25.11 17.47 5.33
N ARG A 106 26.39 17.13 5.23
CA ARG A 106 27.45 17.59 6.12
C ARG A 106 28.70 17.91 5.31
N GLU A 107 29.41 18.94 5.73
CA GLU A 107 30.74 19.29 5.22
C GLU A 107 31.81 18.67 6.11
N ASP A 108 32.60 17.77 5.57
CA ASP A 108 33.72 17.10 6.23
C ASP A 108 35.05 17.38 5.49
N PRO A 109 36.22 17.19 6.14
CA PRO A 109 37.51 17.36 5.48
C PRO A 109 37.75 16.20 4.50
N GLY A 110 37.76 16.49 3.20
CA GLY A 110 38.22 15.56 2.16
C GLY A 110 39.74 15.54 2.12
N LEU A 111 40.33 14.58 2.83
CA LEU A 111 41.79 14.48 2.99
C LEU A 111 42.39 13.48 1.99
N THR A 112 43.38 13.91 1.22
CA THR A 112 44.21 13.03 0.37
C THR A 112 45.58 12.82 1.01
N VAL A 113 45.98 11.56 1.16
CA VAL A 113 47.23 11.15 1.79
C VAL A 113 48.10 10.34 0.82
N ARG A 114 49.40 10.38 1.08
CA ARG A 114 50.44 9.62 0.35
C ARG A 114 50.71 8.34 1.11
N LEU A 115 50.64 7.20 0.46
CA LEU A 115 51.07 5.92 1.00
C LEU A 115 52.30 5.44 0.21
N PRO A 116 53.53 5.57 0.76
CA PRO A 116 54.78 5.20 0.06
C PRO A 116 54.82 3.70 -0.24
N LEU A 117 55.16 3.34 -1.49
CA LEU A 117 55.30 1.95 -1.91
C LEU A 117 56.67 1.40 -1.45
N VAL A 118 56.64 0.18 -0.86
CA VAL A 118 57.86 -0.46 -0.31
C VAL A 118 58.82 -0.87 -1.41
N ASP A 119 58.33 -1.55 -2.43
CA ASP A 119 59.17 -2.10 -3.52
C ASP A 119 59.40 -1.12 -4.69
N ARG A 120 58.89 0.13 -4.57
CA ARG A 120 58.98 1.18 -5.61
C ARG A 120 59.40 2.50 -5.02
N PRO A 121 60.66 2.65 -4.66
CA PRO A 121 61.17 3.87 -4.02
C PRO A 121 60.86 5.13 -4.81
N GLY A 122 60.29 6.13 -4.17
CA GLY A 122 59.89 7.40 -4.79
C GLY A 122 58.51 7.39 -5.47
N GLU A 123 57.76 6.26 -5.41
CA GLU A 123 56.36 6.18 -5.82
C GLU A 123 55.46 6.04 -4.58
N SER A 124 54.28 6.66 -4.61
CA SER A 124 53.26 6.54 -3.57
C SER A 124 51.86 6.34 -4.17
N LEU A 125 50.99 5.67 -3.45
CA LEU A 125 49.54 5.70 -3.74
C LEU A 125 48.98 7.02 -3.19
N LEU A 126 48.04 7.64 -3.92
CA LEU A 126 47.19 8.70 -3.37
C LEU A 126 45.84 8.09 -2.96
N VAL A 127 45.53 8.23 -1.68
CA VAL A 127 44.30 7.68 -1.08
C VAL A 127 43.51 8.81 -0.45
N TRP A 128 42.22 8.78 -0.59
CA TRP A 128 41.33 9.82 -0.13
C TRP A 128 40.37 9.31 0.96
N THR A 129 40.02 10.18 1.93
CA THR A 129 39.07 9.89 2.99
C THR A 129 38.34 11.16 3.48
N THR A 130 37.07 11.05 3.87
CA THR A 130 36.32 12.10 4.56
C THR A 130 36.39 11.95 6.08
N THR A 131 36.97 10.86 6.57
CA THR A 131 37.07 10.52 7.99
C THR A 131 38.53 10.30 8.40
N PRO A 132 39.36 11.38 8.54
CA PRO A 132 40.80 11.26 8.82
C PRO A 132 41.13 10.38 10.04
N TRP A 133 40.25 10.30 11.03
CA TRP A 133 40.44 9.51 12.24
C TRP A 133 40.57 8.00 11.96
N THR A 134 39.97 7.49 10.84
CA THR A 134 40.06 6.08 10.48
C THR A 134 41.42 5.66 9.95
N LEU A 135 42.27 6.62 9.52
CA LEU A 135 43.63 6.34 9.03
C LEU A 135 44.50 5.60 10.05
N ALA A 136 44.26 5.80 11.36
CA ALA A 136 44.94 5.04 12.42
C ALA A 136 44.56 3.55 12.49
N ALA A 137 43.52 3.16 11.76
CA ALA A 137 43.08 1.77 11.61
C ALA A 137 43.22 1.25 10.18
N ASN A 138 43.99 1.96 9.33
CA ASN A 138 44.29 1.54 7.96
C ASN A 138 44.93 0.16 7.93
N VAL A 139 44.44 -0.72 7.05
CA VAL A 139 44.95 -2.09 6.88
C VAL A 139 45.33 -2.36 5.41
N ALA A 140 44.54 -1.89 4.48
CA ALA A 140 44.75 -2.11 3.06
C ALA A 140 44.37 -0.86 2.23
N ALA A 141 44.79 -0.83 0.97
CA ALA A 141 44.29 0.07 -0.04
C ALA A 141 43.60 -0.74 -1.15
N ALA A 142 42.37 -0.40 -1.49
CA ALA A 142 41.55 -1.16 -2.47
C ALA A 142 41.56 -0.47 -3.84
N VAL A 143 41.66 -1.27 -4.89
CA VAL A 143 41.53 -0.86 -6.29
C VAL A 143 40.50 -1.74 -7.02
N HIS A 144 39.83 -1.18 -8.00
CA HIS A 144 38.97 -1.96 -8.90
C HIS A 144 39.87 -2.70 -9.91
N PRO A 145 39.79 -4.02 -10.04
CA PRO A 145 40.74 -4.79 -10.87
C PRO A 145 40.70 -4.41 -12.35
N ASP A 146 39.52 -4.04 -12.88
CA ASP A 146 39.33 -3.73 -14.30
C ASP A 146 39.51 -2.24 -14.66
N GLN A 147 39.53 -1.34 -13.68
CA GLN A 147 39.74 0.07 -13.92
C GLN A 147 41.22 0.39 -14.21
N ARG A 148 41.47 1.54 -14.84
CA ARG A 148 42.82 2.01 -15.18
C ARG A 148 43.36 2.97 -14.12
N TYR A 149 44.61 2.76 -13.73
CA TYR A 149 45.36 3.59 -12.80
C TYR A 149 46.58 4.21 -13.50
N ALA A 150 46.86 5.45 -13.21
CA ALA A 150 47.95 6.20 -13.83
C ALA A 150 49.03 6.54 -12.80
N LEU A 151 50.30 6.38 -13.19
CA LEU A 151 51.42 6.97 -12.52
C LEU A 151 51.64 8.38 -13.06
N ILE A 152 51.53 9.36 -12.20
CA ILE A 152 51.79 10.74 -12.54
C ILE A 152 53.10 11.21 -11.88
N ARG A 153 53.84 12.10 -12.56
CA ARG A 153 54.95 12.84 -11.99
C ARG A 153 54.54 14.28 -11.73
N GLN A 154 54.81 14.74 -10.53
CA GLN A 154 54.54 16.09 -10.07
C GLN A 154 55.80 16.64 -9.34
N GLY A 155 56.62 17.41 -10.04
CA GLY A 155 57.96 17.77 -9.56
C GLY A 155 58.87 16.54 -9.48
N ASP A 156 59.42 16.27 -8.29
CA ASP A 156 60.25 15.09 -8.02
C ASP A 156 59.49 13.88 -7.51
N ASP A 157 58.20 14.07 -7.17
CA ASP A 157 57.31 13.04 -6.62
C ASP A 157 56.55 12.31 -7.71
N ARG A 158 56.17 11.04 -7.43
CA ARG A 158 55.41 10.17 -8.31
C ARG A 158 54.24 9.54 -7.57
N TYR A 159 53.03 9.58 -8.19
CA TYR A 159 51.83 9.17 -7.56
C TYR A 159 50.99 8.23 -8.44
N TRP A 160 50.46 7.14 -7.88
CA TRP A 160 49.46 6.28 -8.48
C TRP A 160 48.08 6.68 -8.02
N LEU A 161 47.13 6.86 -8.95
CA LEU A 161 45.72 7.11 -8.70
C LEU A 161 44.86 6.70 -9.90
N GLY A 162 43.57 6.69 -9.74
CA GLY A 162 42.61 6.34 -10.80
C GLY A 162 42.78 7.25 -12.03
N ARG A 163 42.77 6.65 -13.23
CA ARG A 163 42.92 7.40 -14.48
C ARG A 163 41.78 8.40 -14.72
N GLY A 164 40.51 7.99 -14.35
CA GLY A 164 39.28 8.80 -14.54
C GLY A 164 39.28 10.07 -13.69
N VAL A 165 39.94 10.08 -12.53
CA VAL A 165 39.89 11.18 -11.54
C VAL A 165 41.08 12.17 -11.63
N LEU A 166 42.02 12.00 -12.54
CA LEU A 166 43.26 12.82 -12.60
C LEU A 166 43.03 14.33 -12.57
N ASN A 167 42.05 14.81 -13.37
CA ASN A 167 41.79 16.25 -13.50
C ASN A 167 41.09 16.86 -12.28
N ARG A 168 40.52 16.00 -11.40
CA ARG A 168 39.82 16.42 -10.19
C ARG A 168 40.68 16.23 -8.94
N ALA A 169 41.33 15.08 -8.82
CA ALA A 169 42.09 14.72 -7.62
C ALA A 169 43.49 15.27 -7.55
N VAL A 170 44.09 15.73 -8.69
CA VAL A 170 45.46 16.25 -8.73
C VAL A 170 45.47 17.78 -8.70
N VAL A 171 46.18 18.32 -7.73
CA VAL A 171 46.32 19.77 -7.56
C VAL A 171 47.63 20.24 -8.23
N GLY A 172 47.50 21.03 -9.30
CA GLY A 172 48.66 21.59 -10.05
C GLY A 172 49.03 20.76 -11.28
N PRO A 173 50.11 21.17 -11.99
CA PRO A 173 50.56 20.51 -13.23
C PRO A 173 51.19 19.15 -12.95
N PHE A 174 50.92 18.19 -13.80
CA PHE A 174 51.45 16.82 -13.72
C PHE A 174 51.72 16.25 -15.11
N GLN A 175 52.49 15.15 -15.17
CA GLN A 175 52.75 14.36 -16.37
C GLN A 175 52.41 12.89 -16.08
N VAL A 176 51.67 12.23 -16.95
CA VAL A 176 51.41 10.78 -16.87
C VAL A 176 52.66 10.05 -17.41
N GLU A 177 53.23 9.17 -16.60
CA GLU A 177 54.44 8.38 -16.94
C GLU A 177 54.09 6.91 -17.27
N ASP A 178 53.09 6.33 -16.62
CA ASP A 178 52.67 4.95 -16.84
C ASP A 178 51.14 4.81 -16.63
N GLU A 179 50.50 3.78 -17.20
CA GLU A 179 49.12 3.43 -16.98
C GLU A 179 48.98 1.91 -16.89
N ARG A 180 48.28 1.41 -15.84
CA ARG A 180 48.08 -0.02 -15.62
C ARG A 180 46.60 -0.32 -15.25
N PRO A 181 46.12 -1.55 -15.51
CA PRO A 181 44.86 -2.02 -14.90
C PRO A 181 45.06 -2.20 -13.39
N GLY A 182 43.97 -2.07 -12.61
CA GLY A 182 44.05 -2.23 -11.16
C GLY A 182 44.55 -3.61 -10.73
N SER A 183 44.25 -4.64 -11.50
CA SER A 183 44.80 -6.00 -11.29
C SER A 183 46.35 -6.07 -11.20
N ASP A 184 47.06 -5.17 -11.84
CA ASP A 184 48.54 -5.07 -11.77
C ASP A 184 49.04 -4.43 -10.46
N LEU A 185 48.19 -3.66 -9.78
CA LEU A 185 48.51 -3.01 -8.50
C LEU A 185 48.24 -3.94 -7.32
N VAL A 186 47.38 -4.94 -7.48
CA VAL A 186 47.05 -5.87 -6.42
C VAL A 186 48.28 -6.60 -5.91
N GLY A 187 48.45 -6.65 -4.61
CA GLY A 187 49.61 -7.23 -3.93
C GLY A 187 50.78 -6.30 -3.71
N TRP A 188 50.79 -5.04 -4.29
CA TRP A 188 51.84 -4.09 -3.97
C TRP A 188 51.80 -3.72 -2.48
N GLN A 189 52.97 -3.65 -1.85
CA GLN A 189 53.12 -3.30 -0.45
C GLN A 189 53.40 -1.81 -0.27
N TYR A 190 52.83 -1.24 0.78
CA TYR A 190 53.01 0.16 1.13
C TYR A 190 53.25 0.34 2.64
N THR A 191 53.76 1.50 3.02
CA THR A 191 53.87 1.92 4.42
C THR A 191 52.65 2.71 4.80
N GLY A 192 51.96 2.29 5.86
CA GLY A 192 50.77 2.94 6.38
C GLY A 192 51.05 4.26 7.09
N PRO A 193 50.04 5.13 7.23
CA PRO A 193 50.26 6.47 7.78
C PRO A 193 50.52 6.46 9.31
N PHE A 194 50.25 5.34 10.01
CA PHE A 194 50.34 5.25 11.47
C PHE A 194 50.94 3.92 11.97
N ASP A 195 51.81 3.29 11.17
CA ASP A 195 52.44 2.01 11.49
C ASP A 195 53.32 2.04 12.74
N GLU A 196 53.82 3.23 13.14
CA GLU A 196 54.63 3.41 14.32
C GLU A 196 53.82 3.36 15.66
N LEU A 197 52.49 3.41 15.59
CA LEU A 197 51.65 3.37 16.78
C LEU A 197 51.67 1.97 17.42
N PRO A 198 51.88 1.85 18.75
CA PRO A 198 52.00 0.55 19.43
C PRO A 198 50.84 -0.43 19.17
N ALA A 199 49.60 0.07 19.15
CA ALA A 199 48.43 -0.77 18.91
C ALA A 199 48.36 -1.29 17.47
N VAL A 200 48.81 -0.50 16.49
CA VAL A 200 48.83 -0.90 15.07
C VAL A 200 49.95 -1.93 14.86
N LEU A 201 51.14 -1.67 15.42
CA LEU A 201 52.25 -2.58 15.35
C LEU A 201 51.98 -3.94 15.99
N ASP A 202 51.32 -3.94 17.14
CA ASP A 202 50.91 -5.16 17.85
C ASP A 202 49.91 -5.98 17.02
N ALA A 203 48.87 -5.30 16.45
CA ALA A 203 47.87 -5.94 15.62
C ALA A 203 48.49 -6.61 14.38
N PHE A 204 49.41 -5.93 13.70
CA PHE A 204 50.09 -6.48 12.51
C PHE A 204 51.09 -7.58 12.84
N THR A 205 51.75 -7.47 13.98
CA THR A 205 52.67 -8.53 14.46
C THR A 205 51.91 -9.78 14.82
N THR A 206 50.75 -9.62 15.52
CA THR A 206 49.89 -10.74 15.94
C THR A 206 49.28 -11.45 14.73
N ALA A 207 48.89 -10.69 13.69
CA ALA A 207 48.27 -11.22 12.49
C ALA A 207 49.27 -11.70 11.42
N ASP A 208 50.58 -11.51 11.64
CA ASP A 208 51.65 -11.70 10.59
C ASP A 208 51.27 -11.04 9.27
N TYR A 209 50.88 -9.74 9.34
CA TYR A 209 50.30 -9.00 8.23
C TYR A 209 51.14 -7.79 7.86
N GLN A 210 51.15 -7.42 6.57
CA GLN A 210 51.74 -6.23 6.01
C GLN A 210 50.74 -5.55 5.09
N HIS A 211 50.75 -4.21 5.08
CA HIS A 211 49.91 -3.42 4.17
C HIS A 211 50.07 -3.82 2.71
N ARG A 212 48.99 -3.99 2.03
CA ARG A 212 48.94 -4.34 0.61
C ARG A 212 47.77 -3.74 -0.11
N VAL A 213 47.90 -3.58 -1.42
CA VAL A 213 46.80 -3.28 -2.32
C VAL A 213 45.96 -4.54 -2.52
N ILE A 214 44.64 -4.40 -2.41
CA ILE A 214 43.66 -5.47 -2.62
C ILE A 214 42.71 -5.15 -3.76
N ALA A 215 42.10 -6.15 -4.36
CA ALA A 215 40.99 -5.99 -5.32
C ALA A 215 39.68 -5.79 -4.62
N TRP A 216 38.85 -4.85 -5.11
CA TRP A 216 37.46 -4.68 -4.66
C TRP A 216 36.63 -4.06 -5.80
N ASP A 217 35.60 -4.76 -6.23
CA ASP A 217 34.76 -4.39 -7.38
C ASP A 217 33.85 -3.18 -7.10
N GLU A 218 33.69 -2.77 -5.83
CA GLU A 218 32.88 -1.61 -5.45
C GLU A 218 33.63 -0.30 -5.46
N VAL A 219 34.95 -0.29 -5.80
CA VAL A 219 35.72 0.95 -5.93
C VAL A 219 35.19 1.77 -7.10
N GLY A 220 34.65 2.96 -6.80
CA GLY A 220 34.05 3.86 -7.79
C GLY A 220 35.08 4.47 -8.74
N GLU A 221 34.74 4.60 -10.03
CA GLU A 221 35.61 5.21 -11.06
C GLU A 221 35.73 6.73 -10.88
N ASP A 222 34.72 7.36 -10.28
CA ASP A 222 34.56 8.82 -10.22
C ASP A 222 34.67 9.39 -8.80
N GLU A 223 35.11 8.62 -7.80
CA GLU A 223 35.15 9.07 -6.41
C GLU A 223 36.60 9.19 -5.86
N GLY A 224 36.84 10.26 -5.10
CA GLY A 224 38.13 10.51 -4.45
C GLY A 224 39.33 10.44 -5.41
N THR A 225 40.25 9.56 -5.08
CA THR A 225 41.46 9.28 -5.91
C THR A 225 41.31 7.98 -6.73
N GLY A 226 40.19 7.28 -6.67
CA GLY A 226 40.00 5.96 -7.28
C GLY A 226 40.74 4.85 -6.54
N ILE A 227 41.40 5.15 -5.41
CA ILE A 227 42.00 4.17 -4.49
C ILE A 227 41.38 4.40 -3.10
N VAL A 228 40.76 3.38 -2.57
CA VAL A 228 40.02 3.47 -1.29
C VAL A 228 40.88 2.96 -0.15
N HIS A 229 40.94 3.72 0.94
CA HIS A 229 41.55 3.29 2.19
C HIS A 229 40.64 2.35 2.92
N ILE A 230 41.14 1.19 3.38
CA ILE A 230 40.38 0.13 4.03
C ILE A 230 40.75 0.02 5.50
N ALA A 231 39.77 0.20 6.39
CA ALA A 231 39.88 0.13 7.84
C ALA A 231 38.78 -0.78 8.45
N PRO A 232 38.95 -2.11 8.48
CA PRO A 232 37.93 -3.05 8.90
C PRO A 232 37.36 -2.80 10.30
N GLY A 233 38.10 -2.22 11.21
CA GLY A 233 37.62 -1.86 12.55
C GLY A 233 36.90 -0.52 12.66
N ALA A 234 36.72 0.21 11.55
CA ALA A 234 36.17 1.57 11.51
C ALA A 234 35.22 1.85 10.33
N GLY A 235 34.86 0.82 9.55
CA GLY A 235 33.90 0.86 8.46
C GLY A 235 33.12 -0.45 8.36
N ALA A 236 31.83 -0.42 8.04
CA ALA A 236 31.00 -1.63 7.97
C ALA A 236 31.32 -2.45 6.71
N GLU A 237 31.37 -1.81 5.55
CA GLU A 237 31.76 -2.43 4.28
C GLU A 237 33.21 -2.94 4.33
N ASP A 238 34.10 -2.15 4.91
CA ASP A 238 35.51 -2.51 5.12
C ASP A 238 35.65 -3.77 6.01
N TYR A 239 34.80 -3.88 7.03
CA TYR A 239 34.79 -5.03 7.92
C TYR A 239 34.40 -6.31 7.18
N GLN A 240 33.34 -6.28 6.39
CA GLN A 240 32.88 -7.42 5.61
C GLN A 240 33.92 -7.83 4.55
N LEU A 241 34.49 -6.86 3.86
CA LEU A 241 35.59 -7.10 2.92
C LEU A 241 36.80 -7.71 3.66
N GLY A 242 37.15 -7.15 4.82
CA GLY A 242 38.24 -7.64 5.65
C GLY A 242 38.02 -9.09 6.10
N LYS A 243 36.81 -9.44 6.52
CA LYS A 243 36.41 -10.80 6.91
C LYS A 243 36.53 -11.77 5.74
N SER A 244 36.09 -11.40 4.54
CA SER A 244 36.19 -12.24 3.33
C SER A 244 37.63 -12.50 2.89
N LEU A 245 38.53 -11.54 3.09
CA LEU A 245 39.94 -11.60 2.69
C LEU A 245 40.91 -11.98 3.81
N GLY A 246 40.40 -12.22 5.05
CA GLY A 246 41.20 -12.55 6.22
C GLY A 246 42.13 -11.41 6.67
N LEU A 247 41.67 -10.14 6.53
CA LEU A 247 42.45 -8.97 6.95
C LEU A 247 42.30 -8.75 8.47
N PRO A 248 43.32 -8.21 9.18
CA PRO A 248 43.15 -7.83 10.58
C PRO A 248 42.14 -6.69 10.74
N ALA A 249 41.39 -6.66 11.84
CA ALA A 249 40.49 -5.57 12.18
C ALA A 249 41.04 -4.79 13.36
N ILE A 250 41.44 -3.53 13.16
CA ILE A 250 41.93 -2.65 14.19
C ILE A 250 40.82 -1.75 14.67
N GLY A 251 40.33 -1.98 15.91
CA GLY A 251 39.30 -1.12 16.52
C GLY A 251 39.96 0.07 17.24
N PRO A 252 39.96 1.29 16.68
CA PRO A 252 40.77 2.40 17.24
C PRO A 252 40.06 3.10 18.40
N ILE A 253 38.72 3.02 18.54
CA ILE A 253 37.93 3.86 19.44
C ILE A 253 37.04 3.05 20.38
N ASP A 254 36.84 3.59 21.58
CA ASP A 254 35.95 3.10 22.61
C ASP A 254 34.49 3.55 22.41
N GLU A 255 33.64 3.25 23.36
CA GLU A 255 32.20 3.58 23.33
C GLU A 255 31.89 5.08 23.44
N ASP A 256 32.80 5.87 23.96
CA ASP A 256 32.72 7.34 24.01
C ASP A 256 33.28 8.00 22.73
N GLY A 257 33.70 7.22 21.72
CA GLY A 257 34.34 7.68 20.49
C GLY A 257 35.77 8.17 20.67
N ARG A 258 36.46 7.74 21.76
CA ARG A 258 37.83 8.12 22.08
C ARG A 258 38.81 7.00 21.71
N TYR A 259 39.96 7.37 21.21
CA TYR A 259 41.01 6.39 20.94
C TYR A 259 41.41 5.59 22.19
N TYR A 260 41.53 4.28 22.05
CA TYR A 260 42.09 3.41 23.09
C TYR A 260 43.54 3.78 23.49
N ALA A 261 43.98 3.25 24.59
CA ALA A 261 45.41 3.29 24.94
C ALA A 261 46.24 2.52 23.87
N GLY A 262 47.43 2.95 23.56
CA GLY A 262 48.30 2.33 22.54
C GLY A 262 48.30 3.05 21.18
N PHE A 263 47.44 4.05 20.99
CA PHE A 263 47.44 4.89 19.79
C PHE A 263 48.34 6.14 19.94
N GLY A 264 49.43 6.03 20.70
CA GLY A 264 50.40 7.08 20.86
C GLY A 264 49.78 8.44 21.25
N TRP A 265 50.09 9.48 20.51
CA TRP A 265 49.57 10.82 20.75
C TRP A 265 48.05 10.99 20.49
N LEU A 266 47.43 10.04 19.78
CA LEU A 266 45.98 9.97 19.57
C LEU A 266 45.24 9.42 20.80
N SER A 267 45.88 8.65 21.68
CA SER A 267 45.27 7.97 22.82
C SER A 267 44.44 8.92 23.68
N ARG A 268 43.20 8.54 23.94
CA ARG A 268 42.18 9.28 24.70
C ARG A 268 41.62 10.55 24.03
N LYS A 269 42.07 10.88 22.80
CA LYS A 269 41.46 11.95 22.02
C LYS A 269 40.15 11.54 21.40
N ASP A 270 39.28 12.50 21.21
CA ASP A 270 37.97 12.33 20.58
C ASP A 270 38.14 12.23 19.05
N ALA A 271 37.74 11.11 18.47
CA ALA A 271 37.82 10.84 17.04
C ALA A 271 37.08 11.87 16.16
N ALA A 272 35.94 12.38 16.66
CA ALA A 272 35.17 13.39 15.92
C ALA A 272 35.89 14.75 15.78
N ASN A 273 36.85 15.05 16.64
CA ASN A 273 37.48 16.37 16.72
C ASN A 273 38.99 16.39 16.38
N VAL A 274 39.57 15.24 16.01
CA VAL A 274 41.06 15.09 15.87
C VAL A 274 41.56 15.36 14.46
N ALA A 275 40.69 15.64 13.48
CA ALA A 275 41.08 15.75 12.06
C ALA A 275 42.23 16.72 11.79
N ASN A 276 42.21 17.94 12.35
CA ASN A 276 43.25 18.94 12.13
C ASN A 276 44.63 18.49 12.67
N GLU A 277 44.66 17.84 13.84
CA GLU A 277 45.88 17.31 14.44
C GLU A 277 46.46 16.16 13.61
N ILE A 278 45.63 15.36 12.97
CA ILE A 278 46.06 14.33 12.02
C ILE A 278 46.64 14.95 10.79
N VAL A 279 46.03 15.99 10.23
CA VAL A 279 46.59 16.74 9.08
C VAL A 279 47.95 17.33 9.42
N ASP A 280 48.08 18.02 10.56
CA ASP A 280 49.36 18.60 11.02
C ASP A 280 50.48 17.53 11.18
N ASP A 281 50.11 16.33 11.66
CA ASP A 281 51.06 15.23 11.80
C ASP A 281 51.49 14.65 10.46
N LEU A 282 50.54 14.45 9.53
CA LEU A 282 50.83 13.97 8.18
C LEU A 282 51.67 14.97 7.37
N GLU A 283 51.42 16.28 7.54
CA GLU A 283 52.26 17.32 6.92
C GLU A 283 53.72 17.25 7.43
N ARG A 284 53.92 17.16 8.74
CA ARG A 284 55.25 17.04 9.34
C ARG A 284 56.01 15.81 8.83
N ARG A 285 55.32 14.74 8.53
CA ARG A 285 55.91 13.49 8.03
C ARG A 285 55.96 13.37 6.53
N GLY A 286 55.50 14.41 5.79
CA GLY A 286 55.49 14.41 4.34
C GLY A 286 54.50 13.45 3.69
N LEU A 287 53.50 13.01 4.44
CA LEU A 287 52.41 12.10 3.96
C LEU A 287 51.15 12.85 3.53
N PHE A 288 51.05 14.12 3.84
CA PHE A 288 49.95 14.97 3.38
C PHE A 288 50.08 15.28 1.89
N TYR A 289 48.96 15.25 1.15
CA TYR A 289 48.90 15.69 -0.24
C TYR A 289 47.97 16.89 -0.42
N HIS A 290 46.70 16.77 -0.05
CA HIS A 290 45.69 17.81 -0.24
C HIS A 290 44.57 17.69 0.79
N LEU A 291 43.96 18.82 1.13
CA LEU A 291 42.75 18.92 1.98
C LEU A 291 41.74 19.87 1.32
N GLU A 292 40.53 19.44 1.15
CA GLU A 292 39.41 20.23 0.65
C GLU A 292 38.14 20.02 1.46
N PRO A 293 37.25 21.01 1.58
CA PRO A 293 35.92 20.79 2.14
C PRO A 293 35.09 19.91 1.21
N TYR A 294 34.47 18.88 1.74
CA TYR A 294 33.66 17.93 0.97
C TYR A 294 32.28 17.78 1.59
N THR A 295 31.26 18.16 0.83
CA THR A 295 29.84 18.03 1.27
C THR A 295 29.31 16.70 0.80
N HIS A 296 28.83 15.90 1.73
CA HIS A 296 28.21 14.60 1.46
C HIS A 296 27.10 14.29 2.46
N ARG A 297 26.29 13.29 2.14
CA ARG A 297 25.29 12.77 3.07
C ARG A 297 25.98 11.90 4.11
N TYR A 298 25.80 12.23 5.40
CA TYR A 298 26.39 11.50 6.52
C TYR A 298 25.35 11.10 7.56
N PRO A 299 25.41 9.88 8.13
CA PRO A 299 24.44 9.43 9.11
C PRO A 299 24.61 10.11 10.46
N HIS A 300 23.48 10.55 11.02
CA HIS A 300 23.39 11.13 12.36
C HIS A 300 22.46 10.28 13.24
N CYS A 301 22.68 10.34 14.53
CA CYS A 301 21.79 9.69 15.50
C CYS A 301 20.38 10.33 15.44
N TRP A 302 19.35 9.55 15.19
CA TRP A 302 17.97 10.02 15.11
C TRP A 302 17.45 10.65 16.41
N ARG A 303 18.06 10.29 17.58
CA ARG A 303 17.67 10.83 18.89
C ARG A 303 18.32 12.15 19.23
N CYS A 304 19.63 12.27 19.04
CA CYS A 304 20.45 13.38 19.54
C CYS A 304 21.18 14.14 18.46
N GLU A 305 21.00 13.78 17.19
CA GLU A 305 21.59 14.41 16.01
C GLU A 305 23.12 14.42 15.96
N THR A 306 23.77 13.66 16.85
CA THR A 306 25.24 13.50 16.82
C THR A 306 25.64 12.68 15.60
N PRO A 307 26.67 13.08 14.84
CA PRO A 307 27.25 12.26 13.77
C PRO A 307 27.65 10.88 14.28
N LEU A 308 27.36 9.83 13.54
CA LEU A 308 27.69 8.47 13.94
C LEU A 308 29.16 8.18 13.64
N LEU A 309 29.76 7.33 14.45
CA LEU A 309 31.07 6.73 14.21
C LEU A 309 30.88 5.24 13.97
N PHE A 310 31.70 4.65 13.12
CA PHE A 310 31.72 3.19 12.98
C PHE A 310 32.79 2.60 13.90
N ARG A 311 32.42 1.65 14.75
CA ARG A 311 33.35 1.01 15.66
C ARG A 311 33.18 -0.50 15.73
N LEU A 312 34.27 -1.19 15.97
CA LEU A 312 34.25 -2.62 16.24
C LEU A 312 33.62 -2.88 17.62
N VAL A 313 32.60 -3.74 17.66
CA VAL A 313 31.87 -4.09 18.88
C VAL A 313 31.77 -5.61 18.99
N ASP A 314 31.99 -6.12 20.22
CA ASP A 314 31.77 -7.52 20.55
C ASP A 314 30.26 -7.79 20.68
N GLU A 315 29.74 -8.70 19.92
CA GLU A 315 28.34 -9.04 19.91
C GLU A 315 28.13 -10.55 19.82
N TRP A 316 26.90 -10.98 20.10
CA TRP A 316 26.49 -12.38 20.00
C TRP A 316 25.66 -12.58 18.74
N PHE A 317 25.95 -13.68 18.04
CA PHE A 317 25.36 -13.98 16.74
C PHE A 317 24.72 -15.36 16.72
N ILE A 318 23.68 -15.50 15.91
CA ILE A 318 23.21 -16.79 15.39
C ILE A 318 23.73 -16.94 13.98
N SER A 319 24.49 -18.00 13.74
CA SER A 319 24.98 -18.34 12.41
C SER A 319 23.83 -18.72 11.48
N MET A 320 23.78 -18.08 10.33
CA MET A 320 22.84 -18.41 9.25
C MET A 320 23.33 -19.56 8.37
N GLY A 321 24.54 -20.01 8.64
CA GLY A 321 25.18 -21.10 7.90
C GLY A 321 25.77 -20.66 6.55
N PRO A 322 26.43 -21.60 5.84
CA PRO A 322 27.09 -21.29 4.57
C PRO A 322 26.10 -20.91 3.47
N VAL A 323 26.60 -20.14 2.50
CA VAL A 323 25.99 -19.90 1.20
C VAL A 323 26.71 -20.74 0.16
N TYR A 324 25.96 -21.42 -0.70
CA TYR A 324 26.54 -22.30 -1.73
C TYR A 324 26.44 -21.65 -3.11
N ASP A 325 27.52 -21.75 -3.88
CA ASP A 325 27.61 -21.22 -5.27
C ASP A 325 26.98 -22.19 -6.29
N ARG A 326 25.72 -22.56 -6.04
CA ARG A 326 24.89 -23.36 -6.95
C ARG A 326 23.40 -23.22 -6.60
N PRO A 327 22.49 -23.55 -7.54
CA PRO A 327 21.05 -23.47 -7.31
C PRO A 327 20.60 -24.28 -6.09
N ARG A 328 19.67 -23.74 -5.32
CA ARG A 328 19.09 -24.38 -4.12
C ARG A 328 18.54 -25.79 -4.40
N SER A 329 17.99 -26.02 -5.59
CA SER A 329 17.47 -27.33 -6.01
C SER A 329 18.53 -28.44 -6.15
N GLU A 330 19.82 -28.07 -6.15
CA GLU A 330 20.95 -29.01 -6.25
C GLU A 330 21.62 -29.26 -4.89
N LEU A 331 21.14 -28.66 -3.81
CA LEU A 331 21.69 -28.88 -2.47
C LEU A 331 21.24 -30.22 -1.90
N THR A 332 22.16 -30.86 -1.21
CA THR A 332 21.85 -32.07 -0.45
C THR A 332 21.14 -31.77 0.86
N ASN A 333 20.46 -32.74 1.43
CA ASN A 333 19.82 -32.59 2.73
C ASN A 333 20.82 -32.19 3.83
N GLU A 334 22.06 -32.71 3.77
CA GLU A 334 23.11 -32.37 4.74
C GLU A 334 23.52 -30.90 4.65
N GLU A 335 23.57 -30.35 3.44
CA GLU A 335 23.90 -28.95 3.23
C GLU A 335 22.76 -28.00 3.69
N VAL A 336 21.51 -28.41 3.45
CA VAL A 336 20.35 -27.66 3.97
C VAL A 336 20.34 -27.73 5.50
N GLU A 337 20.60 -28.90 6.11
CA GLU A 337 20.65 -29.01 7.57
C GLU A 337 21.81 -28.22 8.21
N ALA A 338 22.91 -28.04 7.50
CA ALA A 338 24.04 -27.24 7.96
C ALA A 338 23.78 -25.71 7.87
N SER A 339 22.72 -25.27 7.21
CA SER A 339 22.47 -23.85 6.94
C SER A 339 21.05 -23.45 7.34
N LEU A 340 20.91 -22.66 8.40
CA LEU A 340 19.62 -22.15 8.87
C LEU A 340 18.89 -21.37 7.76
N ARG A 341 19.63 -20.58 6.95
CA ARG A 341 19.02 -19.80 5.84
C ARG A 341 18.28 -20.66 4.83
N TYR A 342 18.83 -21.81 4.43
CA TYR A 342 18.16 -22.70 3.49
C TYR A 342 16.98 -23.43 4.13
N GLN A 343 17.07 -23.73 5.43
CA GLN A 343 15.93 -24.25 6.18
C GLN A 343 14.77 -23.25 6.26
N ILE A 344 15.07 -21.95 6.43
CA ILE A 344 14.07 -20.89 6.40
C ILE A 344 13.46 -20.76 4.99
N MET A 345 14.26 -20.86 3.94
CA MET A 345 13.74 -20.81 2.56
C MET A 345 12.74 -21.94 2.26
N GLU A 346 12.94 -23.14 2.83
CA GLU A 346 11.95 -24.23 2.71
C GLU A 346 10.62 -23.90 3.41
N VAL A 347 10.67 -23.15 4.48
CA VAL A 347 9.46 -22.65 5.16
C VAL A 347 8.79 -21.56 4.35
N VAL A 348 9.56 -20.63 3.79
CA VAL A 348 9.08 -19.52 2.91
C VAL A 348 8.33 -20.07 1.70
N ASP A 349 8.75 -21.21 1.13
CA ASP A 349 8.09 -21.85 -0.01
C ASP A 349 6.62 -22.25 0.25
N ARG A 350 6.22 -22.40 1.51
CA ARG A 350 4.86 -22.82 1.90
C ARG A 350 3.90 -21.67 2.11
N ILE A 351 4.41 -20.45 2.10
CA ILE A 351 3.68 -19.24 2.44
C ILE A 351 3.13 -18.56 1.18
N ARG A 352 1.87 -18.11 1.24
CA ARG A 352 1.28 -17.27 0.20
C ARG A 352 1.69 -15.80 0.43
N TRP A 353 2.39 -15.23 -0.52
CA TRP A 353 2.84 -13.84 -0.51
C TRP A 353 1.93 -12.94 -1.34
N ILE A 354 1.46 -11.84 -0.76
CA ILE A 354 0.66 -10.82 -1.41
C ILE A 354 1.29 -9.45 -1.09
N PRO A 355 1.81 -8.71 -2.08
CA PRO A 355 2.04 -9.09 -3.48
C PRO A 355 3.06 -10.22 -3.66
N GLU A 356 2.97 -10.94 -4.78
CA GLU A 356 3.77 -12.14 -5.06
C GLU A 356 5.29 -11.89 -5.05
N PHE A 357 5.74 -10.69 -5.45
CA PHE A 357 7.16 -10.32 -5.45
C PHE A 357 7.81 -10.37 -4.05
N GLY A 358 7.00 -10.37 -2.98
CA GLY A 358 7.47 -10.50 -1.61
C GLY A 358 8.25 -11.80 -1.40
N TYR A 359 7.84 -12.88 -2.05
CA TYR A 359 8.53 -14.16 -2.02
C TYR A 359 9.98 -14.04 -2.49
N GLU A 360 10.20 -13.48 -3.68
CA GLU A 360 11.55 -13.30 -4.24
C GLU A 360 12.42 -12.37 -3.38
N ARG A 361 11.81 -11.35 -2.80
CA ARG A 361 12.53 -10.43 -1.91
C ARG A 361 12.98 -11.07 -0.61
N GLU A 362 12.17 -11.94 -0.01
CA GLU A 362 12.56 -12.67 1.19
C GLU A 362 13.69 -13.66 0.88
N LEU A 363 13.61 -14.38 -0.25
CA LEU A 363 14.69 -15.25 -0.67
C LEU A 363 15.99 -14.51 -0.93
N ASP A 364 15.93 -13.36 -1.59
CA ASP A 364 17.08 -12.49 -1.84
C ASP A 364 17.69 -12.00 -0.51
N TRP A 365 16.87 -11.56 0.43
CA TRP A 365 17.32 -11.20 1.77
C TRP A 365 18.04 -12.35 2.46
N LEU A 366 17.46 -13.55 2.47
CA LEU A 366 18.04 -14.72 3.12
C LEU A 366 19.37 -15.13 2.49
N LEU A 367 19.55 -14.98 1.17
CA LEU A 367 20.81 -15.27 0.48
C LEU A 367 21.91 -14.26 0.83
N ASN A 368 21.57 -12.99 0.93
CA ASN A 368 22.54 -11.91 1.06
C ASN A 368 22.77 -11.43 2.50
N MET A 369 21.90 -11.84 3.46
CA MET A 369 22.06 -11.45 4.85
C MET A 369 23.29 -12.07 5.50
N HIS A 370 23.90 -11.35 6.43
CA HIS A 370 24.93 -11.87 7.32
C HIS A 370 24.31 -12.68 8.49
N ASP A 371 25.17 -13.17 9.39
CA ASP A 371 24.71 -13.85 10.60
C ASP A 371 23.87 -12.91 11.47
N TRP A 372 22.86 -13.45 12.15
CA TRP A 372 21.90 -12.64 12.90
C TRP A 372 22.50 -12.18 14.23
N MET A 373 22.77 -10.89 14.36
CA MET A 373 23.22 -10.29 15.63
C MET A 373 22.05 -10.20 16.61
N ILE A 374 22.17 -10.91 17.72
CA ILE A 374 21.10 -11.06 18.73
C ILE A 374 21.30 -10.23 19.98
N SER A 375 22.48 -9.67 20.23
CA SER A 375 22.78 -8.86 21.41
C SER A 375 22.73 -7.36 21.13
N LYS A 376 22.52 -6.56 22.19
CA LYS A 376 22.57 -5.09 22.17
C LYS A 376 23.19 -4.57 23.46
N LYS A 377 24.07 -3.59 23.35
CA LYS A 377 24.69 -2.87 24.46
C LYS A 377 23.71 -1.85 25.04
N ARG A 378 22.62 -2.33 25.65
CA ARG A 378 21.58 -1.52 26.32
C ARG A 378 21.29 -2.06 27.70
N TYR A 379 20.73 -1.23 28.59
CA TYR A 379 20.34 -1.67 29.91
C TYR A 379 19.00 -2.42 29.89
N TRP A 380 17.95 -1.83 29.32
CA TRP A 380 16.62 -2.41 29.23
C TRP A 380 16.41 -3.23 27.97
N GLY A 381 15.73 -4.32 28.12
CA GLY A 381 15.32 -5.26 27.10
C GLY A 381 15.36 -6.69 27.62
N LEU A 382 15.02 -7.66 26.79
CA LEU A 382 15.13 -9.08 27.06
C LEU A 382 16.54 -9.42 27.58
N ALA A 383 16.67 -9.95 28.77
CA ALA A 383 17.97 -10.40 29.30
C ALA A 383 18.40 -11.66 28.56
N LEU A 384 19.56 -11.62 27.87
CA LEU A 384 20.08 -12.81 27.20
C LEU A 384 20.56 -13.84 28.20
N PRO A 385 20.15 -15.13 28.10
CA PRO A 385 20.48 -16.18 29.06
C PRO A 385 21.85 -16.80 28.78
N ILE A 386 22.84 -16.00 28.40
CA ILE A 386 24.19 -16.44 28.04
C ILE A 386 25.12 -16.23 29.22
N TYR A 387 25.81 -17.30 29.65
CA TYR A 387 26.74 -17.34 30.76
C TYR A 387 28.15 -17.59 30.21
N ASP A 388 28.94 -16.54 30.00
CA ASP A 388 30.28 -16.55 29.41
C ASP A 388 31.35 -16.67 30.47
N CYS A 389 32.10 -17.76 30.49
CA CYS A 389 33.13 -18.05 31.49
C CYS A 389 34.49 -17.50 31.05
N GLU A 390 34.90 -16.39 31.63
CA GLU A 390 36.20 -15.76 31.33
C GLU A 390 37.40 -16.68 31.73
N ALA A 391 37.22 -17.57 32.76
CA ALA A 391 38.28 -18.41 33.22
C ALA A 391 38.71 -19.52 32.27
N CYS A 392 37.79 -20.03 31.46
CA CYS A 392 38.08 -21.13 30.51
C CYS A 392 37.64 -20.86 29.07
N GLY A 393 37.03 -19.68 28.80
CA GLY A 393 36.60 -19.26 27.45
C GLY A 393 35.41 -20.06 26.89
N THR A 394 34.67 -20.81 27.73
CA THR A 394 33.44 -21.47 27.28
C THR A 394 32.21 -20.71 27.74
N PHE A 395 31.11 -20.86 27.01
CA PHE A 395 29.85 -20.27 27.42
C PHE A 395 28.70 -21.26 27.38
N GLU A 396 27.66 -20.96 28.10
CA GLU A 396 26.43 -21.73 28.19
C GLU A 396 25.20 -20.84 27.91
N VAL A 397 24.14 -21.43 27.40
CA VAL A 397 22.85 -20.77 27.19
C VAL A 397 21.76 -21.51 27.97
N VAL A 398 21.08 -20.82 28.85
CA VAL A 398 20.02 -21.40 29.69
C VAL A 398 18.68 -21.30 29.01
N GLY A 399 17.97 -22.44 28.87
CA GLY A 399 16.76 -22.54 28.06
C GLY A 399 15.43 -22.22 28.77
N GLY A 400 15.46 -21.57 29.93
CA GLY A 400 14.26 -21.14 30.65
C GLY A 400 14.49 -21.03 32.16
N ARG A 401 13.51 -20.43 32.84
CA ARG A 401 13.53 -20.17 34.27
C ARG A 401 13.73 -21.43 35.14
N GLU A 402 13.06 -22.54 34.78
CA GLU A 402 13.18 -23.82 35.48
C GLU A 402 14.58 -24.43 35.38
N GLU A 403 15.23 -24.31 34.23
CA GLU A 403 16.60 -24.72 34.05
C GLU A 403 17.54 -23.83 34.86
N LEU A 404 17.35 -22.52 34.82
CA LEU A 404 18.12 -21.56 35.59
C LEU A 404 18.04 -21.85 37.11
N ARG A 405 16.84 -22.16 37.61
CA ARG A 405 16.64 -22.54 39.02
C ARG A 405 17.46 -23.77 39.42
N ARG A 406 17.46 -24.79 38.58
CA ARG A 406 18.22 -26.04 38.86
C ARG A 406 19.73 -25.84 38.82
N ARG A 407 20.21 -24.87 38.03
CA ARG A 407 21.63 -24.59 37.82
C ARG A 407 22.16 -23.47 38.73
N ALA A 408 21.29 -22.69 39.32
CA ALA A 408 21.64 -21.56 40.18
C ALA A 408 22.45 -22.03 41.41
N ILE A 409 23.58 -21.39 41.69
CA ILE A 409 24.42 -21.61 42.86
C ILE A 409 24.43 -20.38 43.77
N GLU A 410 24.09 -19.19 43.26
CA GLU A 410 23.97 -17.92 43.95
C GLU A 410 22.82 -17.10 43.38
N GLY A 411 22.21 -16.20 44.14
CA GLY A 411 21.32 -15.11 43.70
C GLY A 411 19.92 -15.55 43.30
N TRP A 412 19.54 -16.82 43.45
CA TRP A 412 18.18 -17.26 43.08
C TRP A 412 17.10 -16.59 43.94
N GLU A 413 17.33 -16.42 45.22
CA GLU A 413 16.37 -15.81 46.17
C GLU A 413 16.05 -14.36 45.83
N GLU A 414 17.00 -13.62 45.19
CA GLU A 414 16.81 -12.25 44.73
C GLU A 414 16.01 -12.19 43.42
N PHE A 415 16.07 -13.25 42.66
CA PHE A 415 15.37 -13.37 41.35
C PHE A 415 13.98 -13.98 41.49
N GLU A 416 13.77 -14.87 42.48
CA GLU A 416 12.50 -15.61 42.61
C GLU A 416 11.31 -14.65 42.80
N GLY A 417 10.25 -14.81 41.96
CA GLY A 417 9.09 -13.94 41.99
C GLY A 417 9.20 -12.69 41.09
N HIS A 418 10.37 -12.42 40.57
CA HIS A 418 10.59 -11.29 39.65
C HIS A 418 10.59 -11.70 38.19
N THR A 419 10.40 -10.72 37.30
CA THR A 419 10.52 -10.89 35.84
C THR A 419 11.95 -11.24 35.43
N PRO A 420 12.19 -12.01 34.33
CA PRO A 420 13.53 -12.38 33.87
C PRO A 420 14.26 -11.22 33.18
N HIS A 421 14.16 -10.03 33.75
CA HIS A 421 14.82 -8.81 33.28
C HIS A 421 15.83 -8.30 34.30
N ARG A 422 16.68 -7.38 33.85
CA ARG A 422 17.57 -6.65 34.74
C ARG A 422 16.77 -5.77 35.72
N PRO A 423 17.22 -5.57 36.99
CA PRO A 423 18.49 -6.11 37.58
C PRO A 423 18.36 -7.52 38.15
N TYR A 424 17.16 -8.05 38.31
CA TYR A 424 16.87 -9.25 39.11
C TYR A 424 17.59 -10.50 38.60
N VAL A 425 17.55 -10.80 37.32
CA VAL A 425 18.18 -11.97 36.72
C VAL A 425 19.72 -11.90 36.75
N ASP A 426 20.29 -10.71 36.86
CA ASP A 426 21.73 -10.49 36.95
C ASP A 426 22.33 -11.01 38.26
N ALA A 427 21.50 -11.17 39.30
CA ALA A 427 21.94 -11.71 40.59
C ALA A 427 22.29 -13.21 40.53
N VAL A 428 21.69 -13.93 39.55
CA VAL A 428 21.82 -15.39 39.48
C VAL A 428 23.15 -15.80 38.82
N LYS A 429 23.92 -16.65 39.53
CA LYS A 429 25.11 -17.30 39.01
C LYS A 429 24.92 -18.79 38.86
N ILE A 430 25.56 -19.35 37.85
CA ILE A 430 25.63 -20.80 37.64
C ILE A 430 27.09 -21.30 37.72
N ALA A 431 27.31 -22.56 38.02
CA ALA A 431 28.63 -23.14 37.89
C ALA A 431 28.95 -23.39 36.40
N CYS A 432 30.13 -22.95 35.98
CA CYS A 432 30.61 -23.29 34.61
C CYS A 432 30.68 -24.81 34.46
N PRO A 433 30.06 -25.43 33.44
CA PRO A 433 30.07 -26.88 33.27
C PRO A 433 31.47 -27.44 32.94
N ASN A 434 32.38 -26.58 32.46
CA ASN A 434 33.73 -27.00 32.06
C ASN A 434 34.73 -26.86 33.21
N CYS A 435 34.76 -25.76 33.96
CA CYS A 435 35.77 -25.50 35.00
C CYS A 435 35.19 -25.37 36.41
N GLY A 436 33.87 -25.29 36.62
CA GLY A 436 33.20 -25.20 37.88
C GLY A 436 33.17 -23.79 38.51
N GLU A 437 33.81 -22.80 37.90
CA GLU A 437 33.79 -21.43 38.42
C GLU A 437 32.40 -20.81 38.40
N PRO A 438 32.02 -19.96 39.35
CA PRO A 438 30.79 -19.22 39.36
C PRO A 438 30.75 -18.22 38.19
N VAL A 439 29.71 -18.28 37.33
CA VAL A 439 29.56 -17.43 36.17
C VAL A 439 28.27 -16.64 36.25
N SER A 440 28.34 -15.34 36.04
CA SER A 440 27.20 -14.45 35.83
C SER A 440 26.82 -14.40 34.33
N ARG A 441 25.56 -14.09 34.06
CA ARG A 441 25.17 -13.87 32.67
C ARG A 441 25.85 -12.62 32.09
N ILE A 442 25.95 -12.54 30.79
CA ILE A 442 26.43 -11.35 30.11
C ILE A 442 25.53 -10.13 30.39
N ALA A 443 26.09 -8.92 30.37
CA ALA A 443 25.34 -7.70 30.65
C ALA A 443 24.37 -7.32 29.50
N ASP A 444 24.61 -7.86 28.31
CA ASP A 444 23.87 -7.53 27.11
C ASP A 444 22.39 -7.93 27.20
N VAL A 445 21.56 -7.18 26.46
CA VAL A 445 20.14 -7.47 26.24
C VAL A 445 19.90 -7.95 24.82
N GLY A 446 18.77 -8.62 24.60
CA GLY A 446 18.39 -9.14 23.29
C GLY A 446 17.99 -8.06 22.30
N ASN A 447 18.16 -8.38 21.04
CA ASN A 447 17.59 -7.62 19.94
C ASN A 447 16.05 -7.65 20.06
N PRO A 448 15.32 -6.50 19.90
CA PRO A 448 13.86 -6.46 20.00
C PRO A 448 13.11 -7.40 19.03
N TRP A 449 13.75 -7.79 17.94
CA TRP A 449 13.16 -8.73 17.01
C TRP A 449 13.09 -10.17 17.54
N LEU A 450 13.79 -10.48 18.64
CA LEU A 450 13.58 -11.72 19.38
C LEU A 450 12.20 -11.73 20.05
N ASP A 451 11.80 -10.61 20.66
CA ASP A 451 10.47 -10.46 21.25
C ASP A 451 9.36 -10.53 20.21
N ALA A 452 9.57 -9.89 19.08
CA ALA A 452 8.59 -9.88 17.99
C ALA A 452 8.52 -11.22 17.23
N GLY A 453 9.62 -11.94 17.13
CA GLY A 453 9.70 -13.20 16.38
C GLY A 453 9.07 -14.39 17.07
N ILE A 454 8.97 -14.36 18.43
CA ILE A 454 8.44 -15.50 19.20
C ILE A 454 6.90 -15.50 19.28
N VAL A 455 6.23 -14.44 18.86
CA VAL A 455 4.78 -14.26 19.00
C VAL A 455 3.92 -15.41 18.49
N PRO A 456 4.26 -16.17 17.43
CA PRO A 456 3.48 -17.32 16.98
C PRO A 456 3.37 -18.44 18.04
N PHE A 457 4.21 -18.38 19.05
CA PHE A 457 4.25 -19.35 20.16
C PHE A 457 3.74 -18.74 21.46
N SER A 458 4.18 -17.54 21.81
CA SER A 458 3.89 -16.92 23.11
C SER A 458 2.49 -16.33 23.23
N THR A 459 1.89 -15.85 22.12
CA THR A 459 0.53 -15.27 22.16
C THR A 459 -0.58 -16.28 22.35
N VAL A 460 -0.32 -17.54 22.03
CA VAL A 460 -1.30 -18.64 22.04
C VAL A 460 -0.88 -19.80 22.93
N HIS A 461 -0.08 -19.50 23.95
CA HIS A 461 0.26 -20.37 25.09
C HIS A 461 0.87 -21.72 24.71
N TYR A 462 1.89 -21.71 23.86
CA TYR A 462 2.53 -22.94 23.36
C TYR A 462 2.95 -23.92 24.45
N ARG A 463 3.49 -23.43 25.57
CA ARG A 463 3.92 -24.29 26.69
C ARG A 463 2.82 -24.60 27.70
N GLU A 464 1.93 -23.66 27.93
CA GLU A 464 0.91 -23.76 28.97
C GLU A 464 -0.33 -24.53 28.46
N ASP A 465 -0.73 -24.31 27.20
CA ASP A 465 -1.86 -24.98 26.54
C ASP A 465 -1.53 -25.34 25.08
N PRO A 466 -0.76 -26.44 24.85
CA PRO A 466 -0.40 -26.87 23.49
C PRO A 466 -1.61 -27.22 22.61
N ASP A 467 -2.73 -27.64 23.20
CA ASP A 467 -3.96 -27.96 22.44
C ASP A 467 -4.65 -26.69 21.94
N TYR A 468 -4.63 -25.60 22.72
CA TYR A 468 -5.07 -24.29 22.29
C TYR A 468 -4.16 -23.73 21.20
N TRP A 469 -2.84 -23.75 21.43
CA TRP A 469 -1.86 -23.33 20.43
C TRP A 469 -2.07 -24.04 19.07
N ALA A 470 -2.27 -25.36 19.08
CA ALA A 470 -2.45 -26.15 17.85
C ALA A 470 -3.70 -25.78 17.04
N LYS A 471 -4.69 -25.12 17.62
CA LYS A 471 -5.88 -24.58 16.92
C LYS A 471 -5.57 -23.32 16.12
N TRP A 472 -4.58 -22.54 16.57
CA TRP A 472 -4.31 -21.21 16.03
C TRP A 472 -2.99 -21.12 15.23
N PHE A 473 -2.09 -22.09 15.40
CA PHE A 473 -0.84 -22.15 14.66
C PHE A 473 -0.96 -23.10 13.43
N PRO A 474 -0.42 -22.68 12.27
CA PRO A 474 0.11 -21.36 11.94
C PRO A 474 -1.00 -20.31 11.83
N ALA A 475 -0.64 -19.03 12.02
CA ALA A 475 -1.59 -17.93 11.79
C ALA A 475 -2.14 -17.97 10.36
N ASP A 476 -3.44 -17.68 10.18
CA ASP A 476 -4.04 -17.68 8.84
C ASP A 476 -3.55 -16.51 7.98
N PHE A 477 -3.30 -15.37 8.64
CA PHE A 477 -2.98 -14.11 7.98
C PHE A 477 -2.11 -13.22 8.87
N ILE A 478 -1.07 -12.62 8.27
CA ILE A 478 -0.34 -11.49 8.86
C ILE A 478 -0.21 -10.36 7.87
N THR A 479 -0.02 -9.14 8.36
CA THR A 479 0.16 -7.96 7.52
C THR A 479 1.14 -6.97 8.14
N GLU A 480 2.02 -6.42 7.33
CA GLU A 480 2.95 -5.36 7.70
C GLU A 480 3.55 -4.71 6.44
N SER A 481 4.24 -3.57 6.63
CA SER A 481 4.90 -2.84 5.55
C SER A 481 6.05 -3.61 4.94
N PHE A 482 6.02 -3.86 3.64
CA PHE A 482 7.08 -4.57 2.92
C PHE A 482 8.44 -3.86 2.92
N PRO A 483 8.57 -2.55 2.77
CA PRO A 483 9.89 -1.92 2.65
C PRO A 483 10.90 -2.24 3.76
N GLY A 484 10.43 -2.59 4.97
CA GLY A 484 11.32 -2.84 6.11
C GLY A 484 11.27 -4.25 6.69
N GLN A 485 10.20 -4.99 6.51
CA GLN A 485 9.91 -6.15 7.35
C GLN A 485 10.51 -7.48 6.88
N PHE A 486 11.01 -7.57 5.65
CA PHE A 486 11.75 -8.74 5.18
C PHE A 486 12.95 -9.08 6.06
N ARG A 487 13.68 -8.07 6.55
CA ARG A 487 14.83 -8.20 7.44
C ARG A 487 14.53 -8.00 8.92
N ASN A 488 13.26 -7.82 9.29
CA ASN A 488 12.83 -7.52 10.64
C ASN A 488 11.83 -8.57 11.14
N TRP A 489 10.53 -8.24 11.17
CA TRP A 489 9.52 -9.08 11.80
C TRP A 489 9.27 -10.38 11.03
N PHE A 490 9.16 -10.34 9.71
CA PHE A 490 8.95 -11.56 8.91
C PHE A 490 10.11 -12.52 9.10
N TYR A 491 11.33 -12.03 8.91
CA TYR A 491 12.55 -12.80 9.12
C TYR A 491 12.62 -13.42 10.53
N SER A 492 12.36 -12.64 11.59
CA SER A 492 12.48 -13.11 12.97
C SER A 492 11.47 -14.22 13.27
N MET A 493 10.21 -14.10 12.83
CA MET A 493 9.21 -15.16 12.97
C MET A 493 9.58 -16.42 12.17
N LEU A 494 10.02 -16.24 10.92
CA LEU A 494 10.47 -17.35 10.06
C LEU A 494 11.65 -18.09 10.70
N ALA A 495 12.67 -17.36 11.18
CA ALA A 495 13.83 -17.94 11.83
C ALA A 495 13.44 -18.74 13.09
N MET A 496 12.65 -18.14 13.99
CA MET A 496 12.25 -18.81 15.22
C MET A 496 11.35 -20.01 14.97
N SER A 497 10.37 -19.90 14.08
CA SER A 497 9.51 -21.02 13.77
C SER A 497 10.26 -22.16 13.07
N THR A 498 11.23 -21.84 12.21
CA THR A 498 12.08 -22.84 11.56
C THR A 498 12.93 -23.58 12.59
N VAL A 499 13.56 -22.87 13.52
CA VAL A 499 14.40 -23.49 14.55
C VAL A 499 13.57 -24.37 15.49
N LEU A 500 12.40 -23.91 15.92
CA LEU A 500 11.60 -24.60 16.92
C LEU A 500 10.75 -25.74 16.35
N ARG A 501 10.21 -25.56 15.14
CA ARG A 501 9.23 -26.49 14.55
C ARG A 501 9.51 -26.90 13.11
N ARG A 502 10.28 -26.13 12.34
CA ARG A 502 10.46 -26.26 10.89
C ARG A 502 9.13 -26.17 10.12
N GLU A 503 8.25 -25.35 10.63
CA GLU A 503 6.91 -25.08 10.10
C GLU A 503 6.74 -23.58 9.84
N GLU A 504 5.88 -23.24 8.90
CA GLU A 504 5.54 -21.86 8.62
C GLU A 504 4.81 -21.21 9.82
N PRO A 505 5.19 -20.01 10.27
CA PRO A 505 4.50 -19.34 11.37
C PRO A 505 3.17 -18.73 10.95
N PHE A 506 2.96 -18.54 9.65
CA PHE A 506 1.74 -18.00 9.04
C PHE A 506 1.54 -18.54 7.62
N LYS A 507 0.28 -18.68 7.20
CA LYS A 507 -0.08 -19.21 5.87
C LYS A 507 -0.05 -18.14 4.79
N THR A 508 -0.49 -16.91 5.12
CA THR A 508 -0.57 -15.79 4.18
C THR A 508 0.03 -14.55 4.79
N ILE A 509 0.84 -13.86 4.00
CA ILE A 509 1.36 -12.54 4.32
C ILE A 509 0.84 -11.51 3.32
N PHE A 510 0.30 -10.41 3.83
CA PHE A 510 -0.13 -9.27 3.05
C PHE A 510 0.78 -8.09 3.34
N GLY A 511 1.63 -7.75 2.37
CA GLY A 511 2.54 -6.63 2.47
C GLY A 511 1.99 -5.39 1.79
N TYR A 512 2.26 -4.24 2.36
CA TYR A 512 1.86 -2.95 1.79
C TYR A 512 3.05 -1.99 1.74
N ALA A 513 2.95 -1.00 0.84
CA ALA A 513 3.94 0.06 0.70
C ALA A 513 3.69 1.19 1.74
N THR A 514 4.27 2.36 1.56
CA THR A 514 4.23 3.46 2.52
C THR A 514 3.31 4.60 2.08
N LEU A 515 2.94 5.46 3.04
CA LEU A 515 2.25 6.70 2.75
C LEU A 515 3.26 7.80 2.40
N PHE A 516 3.02 8.47 1.28
CA PHE A 516 3.75 9.67 0.86
C PHE A 516 2.84 10.88 0.94
N GLY A 517 3.40 12.07 1.09
CA GLY A 517 2.64 13.30 0.92
C GLY A 517 2.11 13.43 -0.51
N GLU A 518 1.12 14.29 -0.73
CA GLU A 518 0.57 14.56 -2.08
C GLU A 518 1.64 15.09 -3.07
N ASP A 519 2.73 15.63 -2.55
CA ASP A 519 3.89 16.08 -3.33
C ASP A 519 4.83 14.93 -3.79
N GLY A 520 4.47 13.69 -3.48
CA GLY A 520 5.23 12.49 -3.84
C GLY A 520 6.50 12.26 -3.00
N ARG A 521 6.67 12.99 -1.89
CA ARG A 521 7.79 12.82 -0.95
C ARG A 521 7.35 12.05 0.30
N PRO A 522 8.27 11.33 0.97
CA PRO A 522 7.99 10.76 2.28
C PRO A 522 7.51 11.81 3.26
N MET A 523 6.57 11.44 4.13
CA MET A 523 6.09 12.34 5.18
C MET A 523 7.07 12.38 6.36
N HIS A 524 7.53 13.58 6.71
CA HIS A 524 8.39 13.82 7.87
C HIS A 524 7.88 15.04 8.66
N LYS A 525 7.82 14.89 9.99
CA LYS A 525 7.44 16.02 10.89
C LYS A 525 8.34 17.23 10.69
N SER A 526 9.65 17.02 10.53
CA SER A 526 10.63 18.08 10.32
C SER A 526 10.50 18.81 8.97
N TRP A 527 9.81 18.22 7.99
CA TRP A 527 9.55 18.84 6.69
C TRP A 527 8.21 19.57 6.64
N GLY A 528 7.38 19.42 7.68
CA GLY A 528 6.06 20.05 7.75
C GLY A 528 5.01 19.46 6.80
N ASN A 529 5.30 18.30 6.18
CA ASN A 529 4.39 17.60 5.28
C ASN A 529 3.71 16.38 5.91
N ALA A 530 3.98 16.07 7.18
CA ALA A 530 3.31 15.02 7.92
C ALA A 530 1.91 15.50 8.37
N ILE A 531 0.90 14.67 8.12
CA ILE A 531 -0.47 14.87 8.59
C ILE A 531 -0.66 13.96 9.81
N GLU A 532 -0.98 14.54 10.94
CA GLU A 532 -1.25 13.77 12.16
C GLU A 532 -2.58 13.03 12.06
N PHE A 533 -2.67 11.87 12.68
CA PHE A 533 -3.85 11.00 12.61
C PHE A 533 -5.12 11.71 13.07
N ASP A 534 -5.08 12.38 14.22
CA ASP A 534 -6.26 13.06 14.78
C ASP A 534 -6.75 14.18 13.86
N GLU A 535 -5.85 14.95 13.26
CA GLU A 535 -6.21 15.98 12.28
C GLU A 535 -6.83 15.35 11.03
N ALA A 536 -6.28 14.25 10.54
CA ALA A 536 -6.83 13.52 9.40
C ALA A 536 -8.22 12.94 9.73
N ALA A 537 -8.38 12.30 10.88
CA ALA A 537 -9.65 11.72 11.33
C ALA A 537 -10.76 12.76 11.44
N GLU A 538 -10.47 13.93 12.01
CA GLU A 538 -11.46 15.02 12.18
C GLU A 538 -11.81 15.70 10.85
N ARG A 539 -10.85 15.96 9.98
CA ARG A 539 -11.06 16.75 8.76
C ARG A 539 -11.42 15.90 7.53
N MET A 540 -10.79 14.76 7.36
CA MET A 540 -11.09 13.85 6.25
C MET A 540 -12.26 12.94 6.60
N GLY A 541 -12.29 12.43 7.83
CA GLY A 541 -13.16 11.33 8.27
C GLY A 541 -12.51 9.97 8.07
N VAL A 542 -12.65 9.10 9.07
CA VAL A 542 -11.97 7.79 9.09
C VAL A 542 -12.44 6.90 7.93
N ASP A 543 -13.73 6.88 7.58
CA ASP A 543 -14.22 6.08 6.45
C ASP A 543 -13.67 6.58 5.11
N VAL A 544 -13.44 7.90 4.97
CA VAL A 544 -12.78 8.45 3.76
C VAL A 544 -11.33 7.97 3.67
N MET A 545 -10.59 8.01 4.79
CA MET A 545 -9.22 7.50 4.84
C MET A 545 -9.17 6.00 4.48
N ARG A 546 -10.06 5.21 5.08
CA ARG A 546 -10.17 3.76 4.78
C ARG A 546 -10.51 3.52 3.30
N TRP A 547 -11.40 4.35 2.71
CA TRP A 547 -11.74 4.24 1.29
C TRP A 547 -10.56 4.56 0.37
N MET A 548 -9.71 5.52 0.74
CA MET A 548 -8.45 5.77 0.03
C MET A 548 -7.55 4.53 0.04
N TYR A 549 -7.40 3.88 1.20
CA TYR A 549 -6.51 2.72 1.35
C TYR A 549 -7.01 1.50 0.57
N VAL A 550 -8.30 1.17 0.64
CA VAL A 550 -8.84 -0.01 -0.05
C VAL A 550 -8.89 0.16 -1.58
N ASN A 551 -8.85 1.40 -2.07
CA ASN A 551 -8.77 1.70 -3.51
C ASN A 551 -7.33 1.82 -4.04
N ALA A 552 -6.32 1.60 -3.20
CA ALA A 552 -4.92 1.55 -3.60
C ALA A 552 -4.46 0.10 -3.82
N ARG A 553 -3.44 -0.07 -4.66
CA ARG A 553 -2.72 -1.34 -4.74
C ARG A 553 -1.79 -1.47 -3.54
N PRO A 554 -1.67 -2.62 -2.90
CA PRO A 554 -0.80 -2.77 -1.75
C PRO A 554 0.68 -2.50 -2.07
N GLU A 555 1.14 -2.79 -3.29
CA GLU A 555 2.51 -2.56 -3.74
C GLU A 555 2.86 -1.10 -4.04
N ASP A 556 1.88 -0.22 -4.19
CA ASP A 556 2.08 1.18 -4.57
C ASP A 556 2.06 2.10 -3.34
N ASN A 557 2.95 3.09 -3.31
CA ASN A 557 2.89 4.14 -2.29
C ASN A 557 1.62 4.98 -2.47
N ILE A 558 0.90 5.22 -1.37
CA ILE A 558 -0.32 6.02 -1.39
C ILE A 558 0.06 7.49 -1.23
N LEU A 559 -0.40 8.34 -2.14
CA LEU A 559 -0.34 9.78 -2.01
C LEU A 559 -1.45 10.24 -1.06
N PHE A 560 -1.06 10.54 0.18
CA PHE A 560 -1.99 10.88 1.26
C PHE A 560 -2.05 12.38 1.47
N GLY A 561 -3.26 12.95 1.39
CA GLY A 561 -3.47 14.36 1.62
C GLY A 561 -4.92 14.80 1.42
N TRP A 562 -5.15 16.10 1.49
CA TRP A 562 -6.49 16.69 1.53
C TRP A 562 -7.23 16.56 0.20
N HIS A 563 -6.54 16.72 -0.90
CA HIS A 563 -7.15 16.64 -2.24
C HIS A 563 -7.59 15.22 -2.59
N THR A 564 -6.73 14.22 -2.34
CA THR A 564 -7.06 12.81 -2.54
C THR A 564 -8.21 12.37 -1.62
N ALA A 565 -8.27 12.88 -0.39
CA ALA A 565 -9.39 12.64 0.51
C ALA A 565 -10.70 13.24 -0.01
N ASP A 566 -10.68 14.46 -0.61
CA ASP A 566 -11.86 15.08 -1.21
C ASP A 566 -12.37 14.32 -2.44
N GLU A 567 -11.49 13.66 -3.20
CA GLU A 567 -11.89 12.77 -4.29
C GLU A 567 -12.61 11.53 -3.76
N ALA A 568 -12.03 10.84 -2.78
CA ALA A 568 -12.64 9.70 -2.13
C ALA A 568 -14.00 10.05 -1.48
N ARG A 569 -14.09 11.21 -0.84
CA ARG A 569 -15.34 11.70 -0.26
C ARG A 569 -16.43 11.89 -1.30
N ARG A 570 -16.10 12.41 -2.50
CA ARG A 570 -17.09 12.59 -3.58
C ARG A 570 -17.71 11.28 -4.03
N GLU A 571 -16.96 10.19 -4.08
CA GLU A 571 -17.51 8.86 -4.38
C GLU A 571 -18.49 8.41 -3.30
N LEU A 572 -18.10 8.52 -2.03
CA LEU A 572 -18.98 8.12 -0.92
C LEU A 572 -20.24 8.97 -0.81
N LEU A 573 -20.19 10.25 -1.20
CA LEU A 573 -21.37 11.13 -1.26
C LEU A 573 -22.44 10.63 -2.23
N VAL A 574 -22.09 9.86 -3.24
CA VAL A 574 -23.08 9.25 -4.15
C VAL A 574 -23.97 8.27 -3.39
N LEU A 575 -23.37 7.38 -2.58
CA LEU A 575 -24.12 6.47 -1.71
C LEU A 575 -24.94 7.24 -0.68
N TRP A 576 -24.33 8.20 0.00
CA TRP A 576 -25.01 8.99 1.02
C TRP A 576 -26.21 9.76 0.48
N ASN A 577 -26.12 10.34 -0.72
CA ASN A 577 -27.24 11.02 -1.38
C ASN A 577 -28.35 10.03 -1.75
N ALA A 578 -28.03 8.83 -2.21
CA ALA A 578 -29.01 7.79 -2.49
C ALA A 578 -29.75 7.34 -1.20
N TYR A 579 -28.99 7.14 -0.13
CA TYR A 579 -29.53 6.83 1.19
C TYR A 579 -30.41 7.99 1.73
N ALA A 580 -29.92 9.24 1.70
CA ALA A 580 -30.67 10.41 2.16
C ALA A 580 -31.98 10.59 1.37
N PHE A 581 -31.97 10.36 0.06
CA PHE A 581 -33.17 10.35 -0.76
C PHE A 581 -34.18 9.29 -0.25
N PHE A 582 -33.71 8.06 -0.04
CA PHE A 582 -34.57 6.99 0.45
C PHE A 582 -35.23 7.35 1.79
N VAL A 583 -34.45 7.78 2.79
CA VAL A 583 -34.95 8.14 4.11
C VAL A 583 -35.96 9.29 4.01
N THR A 584 -35.67 10.32 3.20
CA THR A 584 -36.56 11.45 3.00
C THR A 584 -37.94 11.02 2.48
N TYR A 585 -37.95 10.24 1.41
CA TYR A 585 -39.22 9.83 0.79
C TYR A 585 -39.96 8.75 1.62
N ALA A 586 -39.23 7.84 2.27
CA ALA A 586 -39.83 6.86 3.20
C ALA A 586 -40.54 7.56 4.35
N ARG A 587 -39.95 8.62 4.92
CA ARG A 587 -40.57 9.45 5.97
C ARG A 587 -41.79 10.22 5.46
N LEU A 588 -41.68 10.86 4.30
CA LEU A 588 -42.77 11.61 3.69
C LEU A 588 -44.00 10.71 3.40
N THR A 589 -43.76 9.49 2.93
CA THR A 589 -44.83 8.52 2.61
C THR A 589 -45.19 7.62 3.78
N ARG A 590 -44.50 7.73 4.92
CA ARG A 590 -44.66 6.86 6.10
C ARG A 590 -44.45 5.38 5.78
N TRP A 591 -43.63 5.07 4.80
CA TRP A 591 -43.29 3.72 4.45
C TRP A 591 -42.49 3.03 5.56
N SER A 592 -42.72 1.71 5.73
CA SER A 592 -41.98 0.86 6.68
C SER A 592 -41.64 -0.47 6.00
N PRO A 593 -40.53 -1.14 6.36
CA PRO A 593 -40.19 -2.48 5.85
C PRO A 593 -41.25 -3.54 6.14
N ALA A 594 -42.14 -3.31 7.13
CA ALA A 594 -43.28 -4.18 7.45
C ALA A 594 -44.45 -4.03 6.45
N GLU A 595 -44.44 -3.01 5.57
CA GLU A 595 -45.45 -2.84 4.52
C GLU A 595 -45.37 -3.98 3.50
N ALA A 596 -46.53 -4.55 3.18
CA ALA A 596 -46.60 -5.66 2.23
C ALA A 596 -46.17 -5.18 0.82
N ALA A 597 -45.15 -5.80 0.25
CA ALA A 597 -44.69 -5.58 -1.10
C ALA A 597 -44.80 -6.86 -1.93
N PRO A 598 -44.97 -6.76 -3.27
CA PRO A 598 -44.93 -7.93 -4.13
C PRO A 598 -43.63 -8.75 -3.93
N PRO A 599 -43.67 -10.07 -4.03
CA PRO A 599 -42.48 -10.91 -4.01
C PRO A 599 -41.45 -10.42 -5.06
N PRO A 600 -40.14 -10.53 -4.82
CA PRO A 600 -39.13 -10.06 -5.75
C PRO A 600 -39.32 -10.50 -7.20
N ALA A 601 -39.72 -11.76 -7.43
CA ALA A 601 -39.95 -12.31 -8.77
C ALA A 601 -41.12 -11.65 -9.53
N GLU A 602 -42.08 -11.02 -8.83
CA GLU A 602 -43.24 -10.35 -9.41
C GLU A 602 -43.03 -8.84 -9.60
N ARG A 603 -41.87 -8.31 -9.15
CA ARG A 603 -41.54 -6.89 -9.29
C ARG A 603 -41.14 -6.55 -10.73
N SER A 604 -41.04 -5.26 -11.01
CA SER A 604 -40.63 -4.78 -12.32
C SER A 604 -39.25 -5.32 -12.72
N PRO A 605 -38.92 -5.43 -14.02
CA PRO A 605 -37.61 -5.84 -14.46
C PRO A 605 -36.46 -4.97 -13.89
N MET A 606 -36.71 -3.68 -13.65
CA MET A 606 -35.75 -2.75 -13.05
C MET A 606 -35.48 -3.12 -11.57
N ASP A 607 -36.51 -3.49 -10.82
CA ASP A 607 -36.37 -3.92 -9.44
C ASP A 607 -35.64 -5.27 -9.34
N ARG A 608 -36.02 -6.23 -10.19
CA ARG A 608 -35.38 -7.54 -10.24
C ARG A 608 -33.89 -7.39 -10.63
N TRP A 609 -33.59 -6.52 -11.59
CA TRP A 609 -32.24 -6.25 -12.02
C TRP A 609 -31.37 -5.71 -10.89
N VAL A 610 -31.79 -4.68 -10.15
CA VAL A 610 -30.97 -4.12 -9.06
C VAL A 610 -30.83 -5.09 -7.89
N LEU A 611 -31.83 -5.92 -7.61
CA LEU A 611 -31.70 -6.99 -6.62
C LEU A 611 -30.74 -8.08 -7.07
N SER A 612 -30.75 -8.46 -8.35
CA SER A 612 -29.77 -9.37 -8.92
C SER A 612 -28.33 -8.81 -8.83
N ARG A 613 -28.18 -7.52 -9.14
CA ARG A 613 -26.89 -6.82 -8.99
C ARG A 613 -26.42 -6.79 -7.53
N ALA A 614 -27.34 -6.61 -6.57
CA ALA A 614 -27.02 -6.68 -5.13
C ALA A 614 -26.57 -8.08 -4.70
N ALA A 615 -27.24 -9.12 -5.19
CA ALA A 615 -26.83 -10.51 -4.95
C ALA A 615 -25.43 -10.79 -5.55
N GLY A 616 -25.21 -10.31 -6.77
CA GLY A 616 -23.91 -10.40 -7.43
C GLY A 616 -22.80 -9.67 -6.67
N LEU A 617 -23.07 -8.46 -6.20
CA LEU A 617 -22.17 -7.69 -5.36
C LEU A 617 -21.75 -8.48 -4.11
N ALA A 618 -22.72 -9.03 -3.38
CA ALA A 618 -22.43 -9.79 -2.16
C ALA A 618 -21.55 -11.02 -2.44
N ALA A 619 -21.83 -11.76 -3.50
CA ALA A 619 -21.04 -12.93 -3.88
C ALA A 619 -19.63 -12.56 -4.35
N GLU A 620 -19.53 -11.61 -5.28
CA GLU A 620 -18.26 -11.22 -5.88
C GLU A 620 -17.32 -10.48 -4.90
N ALA A 621 -17.85 -9.52 -4.13
CA ALA A 621 -17.07 -8.82 -3.13
C ALA A 621 -16.60 -9.77 -2.01
N GLY A 622 -17.47 -10.71 -1.57
CA GLY A 622 -17.09 -11.72 -0.59
C GLY A 622 -15.96 -12.61 -1.06
N GLY A 623 -16.01 -13.08 -2.31
CA GLY A 623 -14.94 -13.87 -2.91
C GLY A 623 -13.62 -13.10 -2.99
N ARG A 624 -13.66 -11.81 -3.39
CA ARG A 624 -12.47 -10.95 -3.44
C ARG A 624 -11.86 -10.69 -2.07
N LEU A 625 -12.69 -10.40 -1.07
CA LEU A 625 -12.21 -10.21 0.30
C LEU A 625 -11.64 -11.49 0.90
N ALA A 626 -12.23 -12.66 0.60
CA ALA A 626 -11.67 -13.95 1.00
C ALA A 626 -10.28 -14.22 0.39
N ASP A 627 -10.01 -13.63 -0.78
CA ASP A 627 -8.71 -13.67 -1.45
C ASP A 627 -7.77 -12.50 -1.07
N TYR A 628 -8.17 -11.67 -0.10
CA TYR A 628 -7.44 -10.44 0.33
C TYR A 628 -7.32 -9.36 -0.77
N ASP A 629 -8.21 -9.36 -1.76
CA ASP A 629 -8.25 -8.39 -2.86
C ASP A 629 -9.27 -7.28 -2.57
N ALA A 630 -8.95 -6.42 -1.60
CA ALA A 630 -9.83 -5.32 -1.19
C ALA A 630 -10.08 -4.31 -2.33
N LEU A 631 -9.08 -4.07 -3.19
CA LEU A 631 -9.23 -3.17 -4.34
C LEU A 631 -10.29 -3.65 -5.33
N ALA A 632 -10.26 -4.94 -5.69
CA ALA A 632 -11.28 -5.49 -6.59
C ALA A 632 -12.66 -5.50 -5.92
N ALA A 633 -12.75 -5.78 -4.63
CA ALA A 633 -14.02 -5.67 -3.88
C ALA A 633 -14.55 -4.22 -3.90
N ALA A 634 -13.71 -3.22 -3.60
CA ALA A 634 -14.08 -1.80 -3.62
C ALA A 634 -14.60 -1.36 -5.00
N ARG A 635 -13.93 -1.78 -6.09
CA ARG A 635 -14.40 -1.51 -7.46
C ARG A 635 -15.78 -2.09 -7.77
N ARG A 636 -16.09 -3.29 -7.25
CA ARG A 636 -17.43 -3.88 -7.38
C ARG A 636 -18.47 -3.08 -6.61
N ILE A 637 -18.11 -2.62 -5.41
CA ILE A 637 -18.98 -1.77 -4.59
C ILE A 637 -19.24 -0.43 -5.30
N SER A 638 -18.21 0.25 -5.80
CA SER A 638 -18.35 1.52 -6.56
C SER A 638 -19.24 1.33 -7.78
N THR A 639 -19.06 0.26 -8.54
CA THR A 639 -19.91 -0.06 -9.69
C THR A 639 -21.37 -0.24 -9.28
N PHE A 640 -21.65 -0.93 -8.18
CA PHE A 640 -23.01 -1.11 -7.71
C PHE A 640 -23.64 0.18 -7.19
N ILE A 641 -22.88 1.02 -6.49
CA ILE A 641 -23.34 2.34 -6.03
C ILE A 641 -23.74 3.21 -7.23
N ASP A 642 -22.96 3.15 -8.31
CA ASP A 642 -23.31 3.85 -9.57
C ASP A 642 -24.58 3.27 -10.19
N ASP A 643 -24.69 1.95 -10.31
CA ASP A 643 -25.90 1.28 -10.79
C ASP A 643 -27.15 1.66 -9.98
N LEU A 644 -27.01 1.71 -8.65
CA LEU A 644 -28.09 2.06 -7.73
C LEU A 644 -28.50 3.53 -7.88
N SER A 645 -27.56 4.44 -7.93
CA SER A 645 -27.80 5.89 -7.94
C SER A 645 -28.14 6.41 -9.33
N THR A 646 -27.24 6.18 -10.31
CA THR A 646 -27.34 6.82 -11.64
C THR A 646 -28.30 6.12 -12.58
N TRP A 647 -28.62 4.84 -12.30
CA TRP A 647 -29.55 4.07 -13.14
C TRP A 647 -30.84 3.76 -12.41
N TYR A 648 -30.82 2.94 -11.36
CA TYR A 648 -32.05 2.53 -10.66
C TYR A 648 -32.81 3.71 -10.06
N LEU A 649 -32.19 4.47 -9.16
CA LEU A 649 -32.85 5.57 -8.45
C LEU A 649 -33.32 6.65 -9.42
N ARG A 650 -32.47 7.08 -10.33
CA ARG A 650 -32.82 8.14 -11.29
C ARG A 650 -34.03 7.75 -12.15
N LEU A 651 -34.10 6.51 -12.62
CA LEU A 651 -35.20 6.03 -13.46
C LEU A 651 -36.48 5.69 -12.66
N SER A 652 -36.32 5.33 -11.41
CA SER A 652 -37.44 4.98 -10.51
C SER A 652 -37.94 6.16 -9.68
N ARG A 653 -37.31 7.36 -9.77
CA ARG A 653 -37.58 8.49 -8.87
C ARG A 653 -39.05 8.86 -8.76
N LYS A 654 -39.80 8.86 -9.87
CA LYS A 654 -41.25 9.18 -9.91
C LYS A 654 -42.10 8.18 -9.11
N ARG A 655 -41.65 6.92 -8.94
CA ARG A 655 -42.36 5.87 -8.18
C ARG A 655 -42.37 6.17 -6.69
N PHE A 656 -41.33 6.83 -6.16
CA PHE A 656 -41.26 7.20 -4.74
C PHE A 656 -42.11 8.42 -4.36
N SER A 657 -42.38 9.32 -5.33
CA SER A 657 -43.08 10.59 -5.08
C SER A 657 -44.58 10.57 -5.43
N ARG A 658 -45.11 9.52 -6.02
CA ARG A 658 -46.54 9.42 -6.38
C ARG A 658 -47.39 9.15 -5.16
N ASN A 659 -48.51 9.85 -5.04
CA ASN A 659 -49.58 9.56 -4.04
C ASN A 659 -50.38 8.32 -4.35
N ASP A 660 -49.94 7.49 -5.27
CA ASP A 660 -50.52 6.25 -5.69
C ASP A 660 -50.18 5.15 -4.66
N ASP A 661 -51.16 4.59 -4.00
CA ASP A 661 -51.01 3.49 -3.01
C ASP A 661 -50.72 2.14 -3.68
N GLY A 662 -50.18 2.16 -4.87
CA GLY A 662 -49.97 1.00 -5.71
C GLY A 662 -48.89 0.05 -5.20
N ALA A 663 -49.07 -1.23 -5.55
CA ALA A 663 -48.05 -2.28 -5.33
C ALA A 663 -46.71 -1.94 -5.94
N ASP A 664 -46.68 -1.10 -6.97
CA ASP A 664 -45.43 -0.63 -7.63
C ASP A 664 -44.59 0.29 -6.74
N ARG A 665 -45.26 1.18 -5.95
CA ARG A 665 -44.54 2.02 -4.98
C ARG A 665 -43.96 1.15 -3.85
N ALA A 666 -44.75 0.25 -3.29
CA ALA A 666 -44.31 -0.67 -2.25
C ALA A 666 -43.14 -1.53 -2.73
N ALA A 667 -43.21 -2.03 -3.98
CA ALA A 667 -42.09 -2.75 -4.63
C ALA A 667 -40.84 -1.91 -4.74
N ALA A 668 -40.93 -0.63 -5.17
CA ALA A 668 -39.80 0.29 -5.29
C ALA A 668 -39.11 0.53 -3.95
N PHE A 669 -39.88 0.85 -2.91
CA PHE A 669 -39.32 1.05 -1.56
C PHE A 669 -38.65 -0.20 -1.01
N ALA A 670 -39.33 -1.35 -1.06
CA ALA A 670 -38.79 -2.61 -0.57
C ALA A 670 -37.51 -3.03 -1.33
N THR A 671 -37.47 -2.80 -2.63
CA THR A 671 -36.27 -3.05 -3.47
C THR A 671 -35.12 -2.15 -3.07
N PHE A 672 -35.35 -0.85 -2.95
CA PHE A 672 -34.31 0.11 -2.62
C PHE A 672 -33.78 -0.09 -1.20
N HIS A 673 -34.68 -0.37 -0.25
CA HIS A 673 -34.30 -0.76 1.12
C HIS A 673 -33.36 -1.98 1.12
N THR A 674 -33.76 -3.08 0.46
CA THR A 674 -32.93 -4.28 0.37
C THR A 674 -31.56 -3.97 -0.24
N ALA A 675 -31.50 -3.17 -1.31
CA ALA A 675 -30.24 -2.78 -1.95
C ALA A 675 -29.33 -1.96 -1.01
N LEU A 676 -29.87 -0.97 -0.29
CA LEU A 676 -29.11 -0.15 0.66
C LEU A 676 -28.61 -0.95 1.86
N VAL A 677 -29.44 -1.83 2.44
CA VAL A 677 -29.02 -2.72 3.53
C VAL A 677 -27.92 -3.68 3.07
N THR A 678 -28.04 -4.21 1.84
CA THR A 678 -26.99 -5.06 1.26
C THR A 678 -25.67 -4.30 1.13
N VAL A 679 -25.70 -3.06 0.61
CA VAL A 679 -24.47 -2.22 0.51
C VAL A 679 -23.87 -1.96 1.89
N ALA A 680 -24.69 -1.64 2.90
CA ALA A 680 -24.21 -1.41 4.26
C ALA A 680 -23.50 -2.65 4.82
N ARG A 681 -24.11 -3.84 4.66
CA ARG A 681 -23.50 -5.11 5.12
C ARG A 681 -22.21 -5.45 4.39
N VAL A 682 -22.14 -5.22 3.08
CA VAL A 682 -20.93 -5.48 2.27
C VAL A 682 -19.81 -4.46 2.56
N LEU A 683 -20.17 -3.20 2.82
CA LEU A 683 -19.20 -2.16 3.19
C LEU A 683 -18.69 -2.29 4.64
N ALA A 684 -19.42 -2.93 5.53
CA ALA A 684 -19.13 -2.96 6.96
C ALA A 684 -17.66 -3.29 7.32
N PRO A 685 -17.00 -4.30 6.75
CA PRO A 685 -15.59 -4.58 7.04
C PRO A 685 -14.62 -3.51 6.49
N LEU A 686 -15.04 -2.71 5.53
CA LEU A 686 -14.21 -1.69 4.89
C LEU A 686 -14.48 -0.30 5.48
N LEU A 687 -15.73 0.10 5.61
CA LEU A 687 -16.20 1.41 6.06
C LEU A 687 -17.15 1.25 7.26
N PRO A 688 -16.63 0.99 8.47
CA PRO A 688 -17.45 0.55 9.60
C PRO A 688 -18.46 1.60 10.07
N PHE A 689 -18.14 2.90 10.03
CA PHE A 689 -18.98 3.92 10.64
C PHE A 689 -20.18 4.31 9.77
N VAL A 690 -19.98 4.56 8.48
CA VAL A 690 -21.09 4.87 7.56
C VAL A 690 -22.00 3.68 7.38
N SER A 691 -21.45 2.47 7.39
CA SER A 691 -22.23 1.23 7.30
C SER A 691 -23.15 1.04 8.50
N GLU A 692 -22.58 1.28 9.70
CA GLU A 692 -23.36 1.22 10.95
C GLU A 692 -24.48 2.23 10.94
N THR A 693 -24.20 3.49 10.61
CA THR A 693 -25.21 4.56 10.54
C THR A 693 -26.35 4.23 9.58
N ILE A 694 -26.04 3.70 8.40
CA ILE A 694 -27.08 3.28 7.44
C ILE A 694 -27.90 2.11 8.01
N TYR A 695 -27.24 1.12 8.60
CA TYR A 695 -27.90 -0.06 9.16
C TYR A 695 -28.78 0.28 10.36
N GLU A 696 -28.29 1.08 11.29
CA GLU A 696 -29.10 1.56 12.44
C GLU A 696 -30.39 2.24 11.98
N ASN A 697 -30.28 3.17 11.04
CA ASN A 697 -31.45 3.91 10.55
C ASN A 697 -32.43 3.07 9.71
N LEU A 698 -31.95 2.08 8.97
CA LEU A 698 -32.79 1.29 8.07
C LEU A 698 -33.29 -0.01 8.69
N VAL A 699 -32.60 -0.55 9.71
CA VAL A 699 -32.88 -1.86 10.26
C VAL A 699 -33.21 -1.79 11.75
N THR A 700 -32.27 -1.42 12.63
CA THR A 700 -32.45 -1.52 14.09
C THR A 700 -33.56 -0.61 14.62
N THR A 701 -33.76 0.57 14.02
CA THR A 701 -34.84 1.51 14.40
C THR A 701 -36.25 0.99 14.06
N VAL A 702 -36.37 -0.03 13.21
CA VAL A 702 -37.63 -0.52 12.69
C VAL A 702 -37.87 -2.00 12.98
N ASP A 703 -36.88 -2.75 13.39
CA ASP A 703 -36.96 -4.18 13.76
C ASP A 703 -36.09 -4.45 15.01
N GLU A 704 -36.76 -4.53 16.17
CA GLU A 704 -36.13 -4.81 17.47
C GLU A 704 -35.54 -6.24 17.57
N ALA A 705 -35.86 -7.14 16.62
CA ALA A 705 -35.33 -8.50 16.59
C ALA A 705 -34.04 -8.62 15.72
N ALA A 706 -33.71 -7.57 14.98
CA ALA A 706 -32.47 -7.54 14.19
C ALA A 706 -31.22 -7.44 15.08
N PRO A 707 -30.06 -7.90 14.62
CA PRO A 707 -28.81 -7.64 15.33
C PRO A 707 -28.58 -6.15 15.60
N ASP A 708 -28.12 -5.82 16.80
CA ASP A 708 -27.90 -4.44 17.27
C ASP A 708 -26.90 -3.64 16.42
N SER A 709 -26.08 -4.30 15.63
CA SER A 709 -25.04 -3.69 14.80
C SER A 709 -24.91 -4.43 13.47
N VAL A 710 -24.54 -3.70 12.41
CA VAL A 710 -24.20 -4.30 11.10
C VAL A 710 -23.06 -5.31 11.24
N HIS A 711 -22.14 -5.09 12.16
CA HIS A 711 -20.98 -5.95 12.41
C HIS A 711 -21.33 -7.28 13.07
N LEU A 712 -22.52 -7.42 13.62
CA LEU A 712 -23.05 -8.67 14.16
C LEU A 712 -23.84 -9.48 13.13
N THR A 713 -24.04 -8.94 11.93
CA THR A 713 -24.77 -9.63 10.86
C THR A 713 -23.85 -10.62 10.14
N ARG A 714 -24.48 -11.60 9.47
CA ARG A 714 -23.75 -12.50 8.57
C ARG A 714 -23.53 -11.84 7.21
N TRP A 715 -22.54 -12.31 6.45
CA TRP A 715 -22.33 -11.91 5.07
C TRP A 715 -23.57 -12.28 4.21
N PRO A 716 -24.09 -11.35 3.36
CA PRO A 716 -25.43 -11.52 2.78
C PRO A 716 -25.49 -12.41 1.51
N ALA A 717 -24.40 -13.02 1.05
CA ALA A 717 -24.37 -13.73 -0.23
C ALA A 717 -25.37 -14.89 -0.32
N ASP A 718 -25.42 -15.77 0.69
CA ASP A 718 -26.31 -16.94 0.68
C ASP A 718 -27.80 -16.55 0.77
N GLU A 719 -28.08 -15.49 1.52
CA GLU A 719 -29.43 -14.95 1.70
C GLU A 719 -30.02 -14.41 0.40
N LEU A 720 -29.16 -13.80 -0.43
CA LEU A 720 -29.53 -13.14 -1.67
C LEU A 720 -29.35 -14.00 -2.92
N ALA A 721 -28.78 -15.18 -2.81
CA ALA A 721 -28.40 -16.03 -3.95
C ALA A 721 -29.56 -16.32 -4.91
N ASN A 722 -30.77 -16.49 -4.37
CA ASN A 722 -32.00 -16.77 -5.15
C ASN A 722 -32.50 -15.54 -5.94
N LEU A 723 -31.93 -14.34 -5.72
CA LEU A 723 -32.28 -13.12 -6.46
C LEU A 723 -31.41 -12.93 -7.69
N ARG A 724 -30.39 -13.76 -7.91
CA ARG A 724 -29.48 -13.66 -9.05
C ARG A 724 -30.19 -14.00 -10.36
N ASP A 725 -30.14 -13.11 -11.34
CA ASP A 725 -30.71 -13.23 -12.68
C ASP A 725 -29.71 -12.70 -13.72
N GLU A 726 -28.70 -13.50 -14.03
CA GLU A 726 -27.62 -13.12 -14.95
C GLU A 726 -28.11 -12.83 -16.37
N PRO A 727 -29.13 -13.56 -16.93
CA PRO A 727 -29.72 -13.20 -18.20
C PRO A 727 -30.30 -11.78 -18.21
N LEU A 728 -31.01 -11.38 -17.15
CA LEU A 728 -31.54 -10.01 -17.02
C LEU A 728 -30.43 -8.97 -16.86
N GLU A 729 -29.35 -9.27 -16.14
CA GLU A 729 -28.19 -8.38 -16.02
C GLU A 729 -27.54 -8.12 -17.38
N THR A 730 -27.34 -9.16 -18.17
CA THR A 730 -26.79 -9.08 -19.54
C THR A 730 -27.71 -8.28 -20.45
N ALA A 731 -29.02 -8.52 -20.41
CA ALA A 731 -30.00 -7.79 -21.18
C ALA A 731 -30.03 -6.28 -20.82
N MET A 732 -29.95 -5.97 -19.54
CA MET A 732 -29.87 -4.58 -19.06
C MET A 732 -28.55 -3.91 -19.47
N ALA A 733 -27.42 -4.63 -19.43
CA ALA A 733 -26.15 -4.12 -19.91
C ALA A 733 -26.21 -3.77 -21.42
N THR A 734 -26.85 -4.61 -22.23
CA THR A 734 -27.11 -4.34 -23.66
C THR A 734 -27.98 -3.09 -23.84
N ALA A 735 -29.06 -2.96 -23.05
CA ALA A 735 -29.92 -1.78 -23.10
C ALA A 735 -29.16 -0.48 -22.72
N ARG A 736 -28.33 -0.54 -21.66
CA ARG A 736 -27.47 0.58 -21.24
C ARG A 736 -26.48 0.97 -22.31
N LYS A 737 -25.86 -0.02 -22.95
CA LYS A 737 -24.90 0.20 -24.05
C LYS A 737 -25.59 0.84 -25.26
N ALA A 738 -26.80 0.39 -25.61
CA ALA A 738 -27.60 1.01 -26.65
C ALA A 738 -27.93 2.50 -26.36
N VAL A 739 -28.25 2.81 -25.08
CA VAL A 739 -28.47 4.21 -24.64
C VAL A 739 -27.19 5.04 -24.76
N GLU A 740 -26.03 4.50 -24.37
CA GLU A 740 -24.73 5.17 -24.47
C GLU A 740 -24.40 5.51 -25.92
N LEU A 741 -24.48 4.51 -26.84
CA LEU A 741 -24.24 4.69 -28.26
C LEU A 741 -25.19 5.71 -28.89
N ALA A 742 -26.49 5.60 -28.56
CA ALA A 742 -27.49 6.53 -29.07
C ALA A 742 -27.26 7.98 -28.61
N ARG A 743 -26.85 8.18 -27.34
CA ARG A 743 -26.48 9.51 -26.81
C ARG A 743 -25.22 10.08 -27.48
N THR A 744 -24.23 9.24 -27.75
CA THR A 744 -23.04 9.61 -28.53
C THR A 744 -23.41 10.05 -29.92
N LEU A 745 -24.31 9.31 -30.62
CA LEU A 745 -24.80 9.67 -31.93
C LEU A 745 -25.54 11.01 -31.94
N ARG A 746 -26.39 11.25 -30.92
CA ARG A 746 -27.07 12.56 -30.76
C ARG A 746 -26.05 13.68 -30.59
N GLY A 747 -25.03 13.51 -29.77
CA GLY A 747 -23.94 14.48 -29.54
C GLY A 747 -23.20 14.79 -30.86
N THR A 748 -22.81 13.76 -31.61
CA THR A 748 -22.14 13.90 -32.92
C THR A 748 -23.02 14.63 -33.95
N ALA A 749 -24.33 14.35 -33.94
CA ALA A 749 -25.30 15.01 -34.83
C ALA A 749 -25.70 16.43 -34.33
N GLY A 750 -25.21 16.90 -33.20
CA GLY A 750 -25.58 18.21 -32.63
C GLY A 750 -27.01 18.30 -32.10
N ILE A 751 -27.65 17.14 -31.82
CA ILE A 751 -29.05 17.05 -31.40
C ILE A 751 -29.13 16.96 -29.87
N ARG A 752 -29.78 17.93 -29.24
CA ARG A 752 -29.98 17.94 -27.80
C ARG A 752 -30.77 16.70 -27.33
N VAL A 753 -30.45 16.16 -26.13
CA VAL A 753 -31.15 14.98 -25.57
C VAL A 753 -32.68 15.24 -25.41
N ARG A 754 -33.10 16.46 -25.13
CA ARG A 754 -34.52 16.83 -24.95
C ARG A 754 -35.28 16.90 -26.27
N GLN A 755 -34.61 17.07 -27.40
CA GLN A 755 -35.23 17.05 -28.70
C GLN A 755 -35.71 15.62 -29.02
N PRO A 756 -37.00 15.32 -29.13
CA PRO A 756 -37.43 13.97 -29.47
C PRO A 756 -37.07 13.65 -30.92
N LEU A 757 -36.77 12.36 -31.17
CA LEU A 757 -36.55 11.85 -32.52
C LEU A 757 -37.58 10.78 -32.83
N ALA A 758 -37.75 10.46 -34.13
CA ALA A 758 -38.77 9.56 -34.55
C ALA A 758 -38.47 8.09 -34.11
N LYS A 759 -37.28 7.63 -34.41
CA LYS A 759 -36.99 6.18 -34.26
C LYS A 759 -35.54 5.88 -33.94
N LEU A 760 -35.35 4.80 -33.19
CA LEU A 760 -34.11 4.13 -32.92
C LEU A 760 -34.23 2.66 -33.34
N TRP A 761 -33.24 2.14 -34.02
CA TRP A 761 -33.09 0.71 -34.29
C TRP A 761 -31.88 0.17 -33.51
N ILE A 762 -32.05 -1.00 -32.91
CA ILE A 762 -31.00 -1.75 -32.23
C ILE A 762 -30.83 -3.06 -32.97
N ALA A 763 -29.71 -3.24 -33.66
CA ALA A 763 -29.34 -4.51 -34.26
C ALA A 763 -28.54 -5.34 -33.26
N LEU A 764 -29.10 -6.48 -32.90
CA LEU A 764 -28.50 -7.43 -31.96
C LEU A 764 -28.43 -8.81 -32.62
N PRO A 765 -27.21 -9.34 -32.87
CA PRO A 765 -27.06 -10.70 -33.38
C PRO A 765 -27.69 -11.71 -32.46
N GLY A 766 -28.55 -12.59 -32.99
CA GLY A 766 -29.30 -13.56 -32.18
C GLY A 766 -30.68 -13.10 -31.73
N GLY A 767 -30.98 -11.80 -31.75
CA GLY A 767 -32.34 -11.21 -31.71
C GLY A 767 -33.17 -11.38 -30.44
N ASP A 768 -32.68 -12.10 -29.42
CA ASP A 768 -33.44 -12.34 -28.19
C ASP A 768 -32.93 -11.45 -27.05
N LEU A 769 -33.85 -10.73 -26.43
CA LEU A 769 -33.58 -9.86 -25.29
C LEU A 769 -34.60 -10.19 -24.20
N PRO A 770 -34.19 -10.82 -23.10
CA PRO A 770 -35.07 -11.01 -21.94
C PRO A 770 -35.73 -9.71 -21.52
N GLU A 771 -37.01 -9.76 -21.13
CA GLU A 771 -37.80 -8.57 -20.77
C GLU A 771 -37.87 -7.49 -21.84
N ARG A 772 -37.89 -7.92 -23.10
CA ARG A 772 -37.74 -7.07 -24.28
C ARG A 772 -38.57 -5.79 -24.24
N ASP A 773 -39.87 -5.91 -24.01
CA ASP A 773 -40.77 -4.73 -24.10
C ASP A 773 -40.47 -3.69 -23.01
N ALA A 774 -40.10 -4.13 -21.81
CA ALA A 774 -39.74 -3.25 -20.72
C ALA A 774 -38.39 -2.55 -20.99
N LEU A 775 -37.40 -3.29 -21.48
CA LEU A 775 -36.08 -2.73 -21.78
C LEU A 775 -36.12 -1.78 -22.99
N LEU A 776 -36.88 -2.10 -24.05
CA LEU A 776 -37.04 -1.18 -25.15
C LEU A 776 -37.83 0.08 -24.77
N ALA A 777 -38.82 -0.04 -23.87
CA ALA A 777 -39.51 1.13 -23.30
C ALA A 777 -38.55 2.02 -22.49
N LEU A 778 -37.63 1.41 -21.71
CA LEU A 778 -36.58 2.10 -20.99
C LEU A 778 -35.62 2.85 -21.95
N VAL A 779 -35.08 2.17 -22.94
CA VAL A 779 -34.23 2.80 -23.98
C VAL A 779 -34.95 3.94 -24.65
N ARG A 780 -36.23 3.75 -25.03
CA ARG A 780 -37.08 4.78 -25.63
C ARG A 780 -37.13 6.05 -24.76
N GLY A 781 -37.32 5.90 -23.44
CA GLY A 781 -37.35 7.02 -22.51
C GLY A 781 -36.00 7.72 -22.38
N GLU A 782 -34.93 6.93 -22.24
CA GLU A 782 -33.54 7.43 -22.01
C GLU A 782 -32.95 8.13 -23.23
N VAL A 783 -33.26 7.65 -24.42
CA VAL A 783 -32.79 8.24 -25.67
C VAL A 783 -33.75 9.32 -26.16
N ASN A 784 -34.96 9.43 -25.65
CA ASN A 784 -36.00 10.35 -26.08
C ASN A 784 -36.36 10.16 -27.55
N VAL A 785 -36.80 8.95 -27.87
CA VAL A 785 -37.32 8.60 -29.21
C VAL A 785 -38.78 8.15 -29.13
N ARG A 786 -39.59 8.31 -30.18
CA ARG A 786 -40.99 7.88 -30.21
C ARG A 786 -41.13 6.36 -30.28
N SER A 787 -40.17 5.70 -30.93
CA SER A 787 -40.17 4.24 -31.07
C SER A 787 -38.74 3.66 -31.06
N VAL A 788 -38.62 2.45 -30.48
CA VAL A 788 -37.39 1.63 -30.52
C VAL A 788 -37.75 0.30 -31.15
N GLU A 789 -36.96 -0.17 -32.09
CA GLU A 789 -37.14 -1.44 -32.76
C GLU A 789 -35.89 -2.30 -32.62
N LEU A 790 -36.06 -3.53 -32.16
CA LEU A 790 -35.01 -4.53 -32.15
C LEU A 790 -35.03 -5.30 -33.47
N ILE A 791 -33.89 -5.32 -34.13
CA ILE A 791 -33.72 -6.00 -35.43
C ILE A 791 -32.55 -7.00 -35.35
N GLY A 792 -32.61 -8.04 -36.16
CA GLY A 792 -31.54 -9.07 -36.16
C GLY A 792 -30.31 -8.68 -36.97
N ASP A 793 -30.47 -7.75 -37.91
CA ASP A 793 -29.41 -7.29 -38.83
C ASP A 793 -29.67 -5.84 -39.22
N GLU A 794 -28.61 -5.05 -39.26
CA GLU A 794 -28.63 -3.63 -39.66
C GLU A 794 -28.45 -3.40 -41.19
N SER A 795 -28.26 -4.44 -41.99
CA SER A 795 -27.91 -4.32 -43.43
C SER A 795 -28.87 -3.48 -44.28
N ASP A 796 -30.14 -3.39 -43.86
CA ASP A 796 -31.14 -2.54 -44.51
C ASP A 796 -31.02 -1.03 -44.12
N LEU A 797 -30.28 -0.71 -43.08
CA LEU A 797 -30.19 0.64 -42.51
C LEU A 797 -28.84 1.30 -42.69
N VAL A 798 -27.79 0.52 -42.93
CA VAL A 798 -26.40 1.00 -43.05
C VAL A 798 -25.74 0.38 -44.29
N ASP A 799 -24.80 1.09 -44.85
CA ASP A 799 -23.89 0.55 -45.85
C ASP A 799 -22.64 0.03 -45.08
N ARG A 800 -22.34 -1.26 -45.23
CA ARG A 800 -21.17 -1.87 -44.59
C ARG A 800 -19.92 -1.65 -45.44
N ARG A 801 -18.86 -1.16 -44.84
CA ARG A 801 -17.52 -1.12 -45.42
C ARG A 801 -16.56 -1.94 -44.59
N VAL A 802 -15.66 -2.64 -45.28
CA VAL A 802 -14.66 -3.45 -44.59
C VAL A 802 -13.31 -2.78 -44.70
N LYS A 803 -12.62 -2.67 -43.55
CA LYS A 803 -11.25 -2.16 -43.47
C LYS A 803 -10.34 -3.30 -43.04
N PRO A 804 -9.52 -3.84 -43.98
CA PRO A 804 -8.56 -4.89 -43.61
C PRO A 804 -7.49 -4.38 -42.65
N LEU A 805 -7.19 -5.16 -41.62
CA LEU A 805 -6.19 -4.83 -40.59
C LEU A 805 -4.78 -5.26 -41.05
N LEU A 806 -4.11 -4.37 -41.78
CA LEU A 806 -2.80 -4.63 -42.41
C LEU A 806 -1.74 -5.25 -41.43
N PRO A 807 -1.62 -4.87 -40.16
CA PRO A 807 -0.69 -5.50 -39.25
C PRO A 807 -0.92 -7.01 -39.05
N LYS A 808 -2.19 -7.46 -39.16
CA LYS A 808 -2.55 -8.87 -38.98
C LYS A 808 -2.40 -9.68 -40.26
N ILE A 809 -2.82 -9.10 -41.38
CA ILE A 809 -2.86 -9.81 -42.68
C ILE A 809 -1.55 -9.70 -43.48
N GLY A 810 -0.71 -8.70 -43.22
CA GLY A 810 0.44 -8.33 -44.05
C GLY A 810 1.42 -9.46 -44.30
N LYS A 811 1.80 -10.19 -43.25
CA LYS A 811 2.73 -11.34 -43.34
C LYS A 811 2.13 -12.55 -44.06
N ARG A 812 0.82 -12.76 -43.92
CA ARG A 812 0.09 -13.91 -44.50
C ARG A 812 -0.24 -13.73 -45.96
N LEU A 813 -0.65 -12.55 -46.36
CA LEU A 813 -1.22 -12.30 -47.67
C LEU A 813 -0.25 -11.69 -48.70
N GLY A 814 0.82 -11.01 -48.27
CA GLY A 814 1.87 -10.50 -49.14
C GLY A 814 1.37 -9.89 -50.47
N PRO A 815 1.57 -10.60 -51.62
CA PRO A 815 1.17 -10.11 -52.96
C PRO A 815 -0.33 -9.91 -53.15
N ALA A 816 -1.19 -10.54 -52.35
CA ALA A 816 -2.65 -10.41 -52.47
C ALA A 816 -3.22 -9.14 -51.81
N ILE A 817 -2.45 -8.44 -50.98
CA ILE A 817 -2.89 -7.23 -50.31
C ILE A 817 -3.46 -6.16 -51.24
N PRO A 818 -2.85 -5.81 -52.38
CA PRO A 818 -3.42 -4.80 -53.29
C PRO A 818 -4.82 -5.16 -53.77
N ALA A 819 -5.11 -6.43 -54.08
CA ALA A 819 -6.41 -6.89 -54.51
C ALA A 819 -7.46 -6.81 -53.39
N VAL A 820 -7.09 -7.24 -52.19
CA VAL A 820 -7.92 -7.13 -50.97
C VAL A 820 -8.25 -5.66 -50.64
N MET A 821 -7.28 -4.76 -50.74
CA MET A 821 -7.48 -3.33 -50.49
C MET A 821 -8.30 -2.66 -51.58
N ALA A 822 -8.19 -3.12 -52.82
CA ALA A 822 -9.02 -2.62 -53.95
C ALA A 822 -10.49 -3.05 -53.75
N ALA A 823 -10.76 -4.32 -53.51
CA ALA A 823 -12.10 -4.85 -53.22
C ALA A 823 -12.73 -4.15 -51.98
N ALA A 824 -11.97 -3.91 -50.94
CA ALA A 824 -12.44 -3.18 -49.74
C ALA A 824 -12.82 -1.72 -50.07
N ARG A 825 -12.11 -1.04 -50.98
CA ARG A 825 -12.45 0.34 -51.43
C ARG A 825 -13.65 0.38 -52.36
N GLU A 826 -13.79 -0.62 -53.23
CA GLU A 826 -14.89 -0.73 -54.17
C GLU A 826 -16.18 -1.25 -53.56
N GLY A 827 -16.11 -1.76 -52.32
CA GLY A 827 -17.23 -2.36 -51.60
C GLY A 827 -17.61 -3.75 -52.10
N ASP A 828 -16.70 -4.42 -52.86
CA ASP A 828 -16.87 -5.79 -53.31
C ASP A 828 -16.52 -6.78 -52.17
N VAL A 829 -17.51 -6.98 -51.29
CA VAL A 829 -17.38 -7.71 -50.04
C VAL A 829 -18.46 -8.78 -49.95
N GLU A 830 -18.09 -10.01 -49.72
CA GLU A 830 -19.01 -11.09 -49.34
C GLU A 830 -18.89 -11.37 -47.85
N PHE A 831 -19.98 -11.17 -47.09
CA PHE A 831 -20.06 -11.44 -45.66
C PHE A 831 -20.53 -12.89 -45.42
N HIS A 832 -19.86 -13.59 -44.48
CA HIS A 832 -20.20 -14.97 -44.10
C HIS A 832 -20.84 -15.03 -42.71
N PRO A 833 -21.69 -16.06 -42.45
CA PRO A 833 -22.37 -16.20 -41.15
C PRO A 833 -21.45 -16.37 -39.93
N ASP A 834 -20.21 -16.79 -40.13
CA ASP A 834 -19.18 -16.98 -39.12
C ASP A 834 -18.40 -15.68 -38.78
N GLY A 835 -18.81 -14.55 -39.38
CA GLY A 835 -18.15 -13.26 -39.21
C GLY A 835 -16.92 -13.05 -40.09
N SER A 836 -16.53 -14.02 -40.91
CA SER A 836 -15.48 -13.83 -41.91
C SER A 836 -15.99 -13.04 -43.10
N VAL A 837 -15.08 -12.43 -43.86
CA VAL A 837 -15.42 -11.70 -45.08
C VAL A 837 -14.51 -12.11 -46.24
N THR A 838 -15.05 -12.17 -47.45
CA THR A 838 -14.26 -12.39 -48.68
C THR A 838 -14.08 -11.07 -49.41
N LEU A 839 -12.83 -10.69 -49.65
CA LEU A 839 -12.41 -9.47 -50.35
C LEU A 839 -11.40 -9.83 -51.43
N GLY A 840 -11.76 -9.51 -52.72
CA GLY A 840 -10.86 -9.79 -53.82
C GLY A 840 -10.48 -11.26 -53.97
N GLY A 841 -11.40 -12.18 -53.60
CA GLY A 841 -11.19 -13.64 -53.62
C GLY A 841 -10.40 -14.19 -52.44
N VAL A 842 -10.10 -13.40 -51.42
CA VAL A 842 -9.41 -13.82 -50.18
C VAL A 842 -10.36 -13.74 -49.00
N THR A 843 -10.54 -14.83 -48.29
CA THR A 843 -11.33 -14.85 -47.03
C THR A 843 -10.45 -14.43 -45.86
N LEU A 844 -10.94 -13.44 -45.11
CA LEU A 844 -10.34 -12.86 -43.92
C LEU A 844 -11.19 -13.21 -42.68
N GLY A 845 -10.55 -13.57 -41.61
CA GLY A 845 -11.23 -13.86 -40.34
C GLY A 845 -11.80 -12.59 -39.69
N PRO A 846 -12.74 -12.74 -38.74
CA PRO A 846 -13.38 -11.58 -38.09
C PRO A 846 -12.37 -10.73 -37.31
N ASP A 847 -11.26 -11.30 -36.88
CA ASP A 847 -10.16 -10.59 -36.17
C ASP A 847 -9.16 -9.90 -37.13
N GLU A 848 -9.26 -10.17 -38.44
CA GLU A 848 -8.40 -9.63 -39.53
C GLU A 848 -8.99 -8.41 -40.22
N VAL A 849 -10.26 -8.10 -39.93
CA VAL A 849 -11.00 -6.99 -40.54
C VAL A 849 -11.72 -6.16 -39.49
N GLU A 850 -11.90 -4.90 -39.78
CA GLU A 850 -12.81 -3.98 -39.09
C GLU A 850 -14.00 -3.68 -40.01
N VAL A 851 -15.20 -4.10 -39.59
CA VAL A 851 -16.43 -3.79 -40.34
C VAL A 851 -16.97 -2.45 -39.87
N LEU A 852 -16.98 -1.47 -40.75
CA LEU A 852 -17.47 -0.11 -40.47
C LEU A 852 -18.87 0.06 -41.09
N ALA A 853 -19.84 0.35 -40.23
CA ALA A 853 -21.18 0.75 -40.66
C ALA A 853 -21.19 2.23 -41.08
N THR A 854 -21.61 2.53 -42.26
CA THR A 854 -21.73 3.92 -42.77
C THR A 854 -23.22 4.31 -42.80
N PRO A 855 -23.62 5.43 -42.14
CA PRO A 855 -25.02 5.82 -42.10
C PRO A 855 -25.57 6.20 -43.48
N ARG A 856 -26.83 5.86 -43.74
CA ARG A 856 -27.59 6.37 -44.89
C ARG A 856 -28.04 7.82 -44.62
N PRO A 857 -28.36 8.61 -45.68
CA PRO A 857 -28.87 9.96 -45.49
C PRO A 857 -30.08 9.99 -44.54
N GLY A 858 -30.08 10.90 -43.58
CA GLY A 858 -31.12 11.03 -42.56
C GLY A 858 -30.96 10.11 -41.36
N THR A 859 -29.87 9.32 -41.29
CA THR A 859 -29.58 8.47 -40.14
C THR A 859 -28.17 8.70 -39.58
N ALA A 860 -27.92 8.29 -38.34
CA ALA A 860 -26.59 8.17 -37.76
C ALA A 860 -26.43 6.76 -37.17
N VAL A 861 -25.21 6.20 -37.19
CA VAL A 861 -24.93 4.84 -36.78
C VAL A 861 -23.70 4.79 -35.86
N ALA A 862 -23.77 3.96 -34.84
CA ALA A 862 -22.62 3.57 -33.98
C ALA A 862 -22.74 2.09 -33.65
N GLY A 863 -21.61 1.43 -33.51
CA GLY A 863 -21.54 0.02 -33.11
C GLY A 863 -20.39 -0.22 -32.14
N ASP A 864 -20.58 -1.19 -31.23
CA ASP A 864 -19.58 -1.67 -30.32
C ASP A 864 -19.88 -3.12 -29.90
N GLU A 865 -18.87 -3.98 -29.88
CA GLU A 865 -18.97 -5.40 -29.45
C GLU A 865 -20.12 -6.19 -30.11
N GLY A 866 -20.43 -5.92 -31.40
CA GLY A 866 -21.49 -6.60 -32.10
C GLY A 866 -22.88 -6.03 -31.92
N LEU A 867 -23.06 -5.02 -31.10
CA LEU A 867 -24.27 -4.22 -30.96
C LEU A 867 -24.20 -3.04 -31.93
N VAL A 868 -25.17 -2.87 -32.80
CA VAL A 868 -25.25 -1.68 -33.70
C VAL A 868 -26.52 -0.89 -33.38
N VAL A 869 -26.37 0.40 -33.25
CA VAL A 869 -27.46 1.35 -33.00
C VAL A 869 -27.55 2.34 -34.15
N VAL A 870 -28.75 2.48 -34.71
CA VAL A 870 -29.05 3.45 -35.77
C VAL A 870 -30.15 4.39 -35.28
N ILE A 871 -29.93 5.69 -35.41
CA ILE A 871 -30.88 6.72 -34.98
C ILE A 871 -31.33 7.53 -36.19
N ASP A 872 -32.66 7.73 -36.30
CA ASP A 872 -33.27 8.64 -37.28
C ASP A 872 -32.99 10.09 -36.84
N THR A 873 -32.35 10.86 -37.71
CA THR A 873 -31.96 12.26 -37.44
C THR A 873 -32.84 13.26 -38.20
N GLU A 874 -33.85 12.80 -38.90
CA GLU A 874 -34.79 13.69 -39.64
C GLU A 874 -35.68 14.47 -38.68
N MET A 875 -35.71 15.80 -38.82
CA MET A 875 -36.49 16.69 -37.97
C MET A 875 -37.78 17.07 -38.66
N THR A 876 -38.87 16.52 -38.18
CA THR A 876 -40.22 16.99 -38.62
C THR A 876 -40.68 18.21 -37.81
N PRO A 877 -41.59 19.04 -38.35
CA PRO A 877 -42.17 20.18 -37.62
C PRO A 877 -42.80 19.77 -36.28
N GLU A 878 -43.42 18.57 -36.22
CA GLU A 878 -44.04 18.05 -35.00
C GLU A 878 -43.00 17.68 -33.92
N LEU A 879 -41.83 17.12 -34.33
CA LEU A 879 -40.74 16.78 -33.42
C LEU A 879 -40.06 18.02 -32.87
N LEU A 880 -39.92 19.05 -33.72
CA LEU A 880 -39.38 20.35 -33.28
C LEU A 880 -40.30 21.01 -32.27
N ALA A 881 -41.60 21.01 -32.51
CA ALA A 881 -42.60 21.58 -31.59
C ALA A 881 -42.65 20.85 -30.23
N GLU A 882 -42.53 19.52 -30.24
CA GLU A 882 -42.42 18.74 -29.01
C GLU A 882 -41.10 19.01 -28.26
N GLY A 883 -39.99 19.23 -28.98
CA GLY A 883 -38.71 19.66 -28.42
C GLY A 883 -38.79 21.00 -27.72
N ASP A 884 -39.43 21.98 -28.39
CA ASP A 884 -39.67 23.30 -27.81
C ASP A 884 -40.58 23.26 -26.56
N ALA A 885 -41.61 22.38 -26.56
CA ALA A 885 -42.47 22.20 -25.41
C ALA A 885 -41.70 21.64 -24.18
N ARG A 886 -40.75 20.75 -24.38
CA ARG A 886 -39.89 20.24 -23.31
C ARG A 886 -38.84 21.25 -22.81
N GLU A 887 -38.34 22.09 -23.70
CA GLU A 887 -37.47 23.23 -23.28
C GLU A 887 -38.29 24.24 -22.47
N LEU A 888 -39.53 24.54 -22.88
CA LEU A 888 -40.45 25.37 -22.10
C LEU A 888 -40.73 24.76 -20.71
N GLN A 889 -41.03 23.46 -20.62
CA GLN A 889 -41.23 22.76 -19.36
C GLN A 889 -40.03 22.93 -18.44
N ARG A 890 -38.83 22.77 -18.94
CA ARG A 890 -37.60 22.97 -18.15
C ARG A 890 -37.48 24.40 -17.64
N ALA A 891 -37.67 25.36 -18.52
CA ALA A 891 -37.55 26.78 -18.18
C ALA A 891 -38.55 27.15 -17.06
N ILE A 892 -39.74 26.58 -17.08
CA ILE A 892 -40.72 26.77 -16.01
C ILE A 892 -40.24 26.09 -14.72
N GLN A 893 -39.63 24.91 -14.74
CA GLN A 893 -39.09 24.27 -13.55
C GLN A 893 -37.88 25.04 -12.97
N ASP A 894 -37.04 25.61 -13.82
CA ASP A 894 -35.96 26.49 -13.37
C ASP A 894 -36.53 27.76 -12.74
N LEU A 895 -37.58 28.37 -13.32
CA LEU A 895 -38.29 29.52 -12.78
C LEU A 895 -38.98 29.25 -11.42
N ARG A 896 -39.53 28.04 -11.22
CA ARG A 896 -40.07 27.56 -9.94
C ARG A 896 -39.01 27.57 -8.85
N LYS A 897 -37.78 27.08 -9.15
CA LYS A 897 -36.63 27.09 -8.21
C LYS A 897 -36.20 28.52 -7.88
N GLU A 898 -36.10 29.40 -8.90
CA GLU A 898 -35.76 30.80 -8.69
C GLU A 898 -36.80 31.53 -7.85
N ALA A 899 -38.06 31.17 -7.96
CA ALA A 899 -39.14 31.66 -7.13
C ALA A 899 -39.19 31.06 -5.72
N GLY A 900 -38.28 30.08 -5.38
CA GLY A 900 -38.20 29.44 -4.07
C GLY A 900 -39.34 28.50 -3.76
N LEU A 901 -40.01 27.91 -4.77
CA LEU A 901 -41.14 27.01 -4.57
C LEU A 901 -40.68 25.64 -4.09
N GLU A 902 -41.45 25.02 -3.19
CA GLU A 902 -41.33 23.65 -2.76
C GLU A 902 -41.75 22.65 -3.88
N LEU A 903 -41.43 21.39 -3.67
CA LEU A 903 -41.62 20.33 -4.70
C LEU A 903 -43.09 20.09 -5.05
N ASP A 904 -44.01 20.30 -4.13
CA ASP A 904 -45.44 20.03 -4.23
C ASP A 904 -46.28 21.29 -4.42
N ASP A 905 -45.63 22.46 -4.44
CA ASP A 905 -46.37 23.72 -4.69
C ASP A 905 -47.04 23.71 -6.07
N ARG A 906 -48.31 24.17 -6.09
CA ARG A 906 -49.09 24.32 -7.31
C ARG A 906 -49.05 25.76 -7.82
N ILE A 907 -49.09 25.89 -9.14
CA ILE A 907 -48.94 27.22 -9.77
C ILE A 907 -50.11 27.53 -10.75
N ASP A 908 -50.39 28.84 -10.93
CA ASP A 908 -51.01 29.34 -12.13
C ASP A 908 -49.91 29.71 -13.12
N LEU A 909 -50.05 29.31 -14.38
CA LEU A 909 -49.04 29.46 -15.44
C LEU A 909 -49.63 30.34 -16.59
N TRP A 910 -48.89 31.37 -16.99
CA TRP A 910 -49.12 32.11 -18.21
C TRP A 910 -47.94 31.95 -19.14
N VAL A 911 -48.21 31.77 -20.42
CA VAL A 911 -47.16 31.69 -21.43
C VAL A 911 -47.61 32.49 -22.68
N SER A 912 -46.79 33.41 -23.12
CA SER A 912 -47.04 34.17 -24.35
C SER A 912 -45.94 33.98 -25.38
N GLY A 913 -46.26 34.21 -26.62
CA GLY A 913 -45.29 34.07 -27.76
C GLY A 913 -45.10 32.64 -28.24
N LEU A 914 -45.91 31.66 -27.77
CA LEU A 914 -45.77 30.27 -28.26
C LEU A 914 -46.20 30.13 -29.72
N PRO A 915 -45.41 29.46 -30.56
CA PRO A 915 -45.86 28.96 -31.87
C PRO A 915 -47.10 28.05 -31.74
N GLU A 916 -48.05 28.09 -32.68
CA GLU A 916 -49.28 27.29 -32.59
C GLU A 916 -49.02 25.77 -32.41
N ALA A 917 -47.96 25.28 -33.04
CA ALA A 917 -47.57 23.86 -32.94
C ALA A 917 -47.11 23.50 -31.49
N VAL A 918 -46.43 24.40 -30.81
CA VAL A 918 -45.99 24.23 -29.41
C VAL A 918 -47.15 24.40 -28.41
N ALA A 919 -48.04 25.33 -28.71
CA ALA A 919 -49.23 25.60 -27.89
C ALA A 919 -50.16 24.37 -27.74
N ARG A 920 -50.14 23.43 -28.67
CA ARG A 920 -50.85 22.14 -28.59
C ARG A 920 -50.35 21.22 -27.45
N HIS A 921 -49.14 21.47 -26.97
CA HIS A 921 -48.55 20.73 -25.86
C HIS A 921 -48.72 21.40 -24.49
N ALA A 922 -49.38 22.55 -24.42
CA ALA A 922 -49.52 23.36 -23.22
C ALA A 922 -50.13 22.61 -22.02
N ASP A 923 -51.17 21.82 -22.21
CA ASP A 923 -51.79 21.02 -21.16
C ASP A 923 -50.82 19.94 -20.61
N ALA A 924 -50.05 19.33 -21.51
CA ALA A 924 -49.04 18.33 -21.05
C ALA A 924 -47.89 19.02 -20.28
N VAL A 925 -47.45 20.20 -20.69
CA VAL A 925 -46.46 21.01 -19.97
C VAL A 925 -47.03 21.42 -18.61
N ALA A 926 -48.27 21.92 -18.56
CA ALA A 926 -48.92 22.31 -17.31
C ALA A 926 -48.99 21.18 -16.30
N ALA A 927 -49.38 19.95 -16.73
CA ALA A 927 -49.44 18.79 -15.86
C ALA A 927 -48.07 18.43 -15.26
N GLU A 928 -46.98 18.49 -16.04
CA GLU A 928 -45.62 18.13 -15.59
C GLU A 928 -44.97 19.19 -14.68
N VAL A 929 -45.42 20.46 -14.78
CA VAL A 929 -44.92 21.56 -13.94
C VAL A 929 -45.84 21.87 -12.75
N LEU A 930 -46.84 21.02 -12.46
CA LEU A 930 -47.82 21.19 -11.41
C LEU A 930 -48.61 22.51 -11.53
N ALA A 931 -48.96 22.89 -12.77
CA ALA A 931 -49.85 24.02 -12.98
C ALA A 931 -51.32 23.59 -12.96
N ASP A 932 -52.12 24.24 -12.13
CA ASP A 932 -53.56 24.03 -12.07
C ASP A 932 -54.33 24.78 -13.18
N SER A 933 -53.68 25.86 -13.68
CA SER A 933 -54.21 26.58 -14.84
C SER A 933 -53.06 26.95 -15.77
N VAL A 934 -53.34 26.91 -17.08
CA VAL A 934 -52.44 27.46 -18.10
C VAL A 934 -53.20 28.41 -19.00
N THR A 935 -52.64 29.62 -19.18
CA THR A 935 -53.18 30.66 -20.02
C THR A 935 -52.19 31.09 -21.10
N LEU A 936 -52.55 30.95 -22.37
CA LEU A 936 -51.68 31.26 -23.52
C LEU A 936 -51.70 32.76 -23.85
N ALA A 937 -51.39 33.56 -22.87
CA ALA A 937 -51.32 35.04 -22.98
C ALA A 937 -50.49 35.60 -21.85
N SER A 938 -50.06 36.83 -21.91
CA SER A 938 -49.46 37.60 -20.80
C SER A 938 -50.50 37.82 -19.70
N PRO A 939 -50.14 37.79 -18.42
CA PRO A 939 -51.08 38.02 -17.34
C PRO A 939 -51.55 39.48 -17.28
N ASP A 940 -52.86 39.72 -17.32
CA ASP A 940 -53.41 41.06 -17.15
C ASP A 940 -53.28 41.48 -15.66
N GLY A 941 -52.29 42.36 -15.36
CA GLY A 941 -52.17 43.02 -14.06
C GLY A 941 -51.63 42.16 -12.92
N ALA A 942 -51.10 41.01 -13.14
CA ALA A 942 -50.46 40.19 -12.09
C ALA A 942 -49.06 40.72 -11.73
N THR A 943 -49.03 41.63 -10.76
CA THR A 943 -47.78 42.25 -10.24
C THR A 943 -46.99 41.33 -9.31
N ASP A 944 -47.53 40.15 -8.96
CA ASP A 944 -47.03 39.14 -8.02
C ASP A 944 -46.51 37.87 -8.70
N ALA A 945 -46.51 37.81 -10.03
CA ALA A 945 -46.03 36.65 -10.78
C ALA A 945 -44.53 36.76 -11.09
N THR A 946 -43.77 35.64 -10.85
CA THR A 946 -42.37 35.55 -11.24
C THR A 946 -42.28 35.34 -12.76
N HIS A 947 -41.45 36.15 -13.43
CA HIS A 947 -41.34 36.21 -14.89
C HIS A 947 -40.04 35.59 -15.38
N GLY A 948 -40.11 34.81 -16.45
CA GLY A 948 -38.95 34.25 -17.19
C GLY A 948 -39.12 34.38 -18.70
N ARG A 949 -38.03 34.24 -19.44
CA ARG A 949 -37.99 34.27 -20.90
C ARG A 949 -37.16 33.08 -21.42
N ILE A 950 -37.59 32.50 -22.52
CA ILE A 950 -36.86 31.42 -23.19
C ILE A 950 -36.84 31.67 -24.71
N GLU A 951 -35.75 31.23 -25.37
CA GLU A 951 -35.61 31.20 -26.80
C GLU A 951 -35.90 29.77 -27.30
N LEU A 952 -37.00 29.58 -27.97
CA LEU A 952 -37.42 28.33 -28.63
C LEU A 952 -37.00 28.33 -30.11
N ALA A 953 -36.97 27.16 -30.76
CA ALA A 953 -36.66 27.07 -32.18
C ALA A 953 -37.67 27.90 -33.03
N GLY A 954 -38.89 28.02 -32.58
CA GLY A 954 -39.93 28.81 -33.19
C GLY A 954 -39.95 30.31 -32.85
N GLY A 955 -39.06 30.80 -32.00
CA GLY A 955 -38.95 32.17 -31.56
C GLY A 955 -39.04 32.35 -30.02
N PRO A 956 -38.90 33.57 -29.51
CA PRO A 956 -38.93 33.84 -28.06
C PRO A 956 -40.32 33.59 -27.47
N ALA A 957 -40.35 33.02 -26.29
CA ALA A 957 -41.55 32.90 -25.46
C ALA A 957 -41.29 33.47 -24.04
N GLU A 958 -42.32 34.05 -23.48
CA GLU A 958 -42.29 34.57 -22.11
C GLU A 958 -43.24 33.77 -21.21
N MET A 959 -42.83 33.52 -19.96
CA MET A 959 -43.60 32.74 -18.97
C MET A 959 -43.70 33.47 -17.66
N TRP A 960 -44.81 33.29 -16.97
CA TRP A 960 -45.08 33.82 -15.65
C TRP A 960 -45.67 32.70 -14.79
N ILE A 961 -45.21 32.59 -13.57
CA ILE A 961 -45.74 31.67 -12.57
C ILE A 961 -46.18 32.39 -11.32
N ARG A 962 -47.27 31.96 -10.72
CA ARG A 962 -47.75 32.45 -9.44
C ARG A 962 -48.16 31.27 -8.58
N VAL A 963 -47.66 31.23 -7.35
CA VAL A 963 -48.04 30.21 -6.38
C VAL A 963 -49.50 30.34 -6.03
N ARG A 964 -50.22 29.19 -5.97
CA ARG A 964 -51.56 29.17 -5.44
C ARG A 964 -51.49 28.98 -3.93
N GLU A 965 -51.94 30.00 -3.17
CA GLU A 965 -52.11 29.89 -1.72
C GLU A 965 -53.29 28.93 -1.42
N GLY A 966 -52.97 27.81 -0.78
CA GLY A 966 -53.98 26.94 -0.19
C GLY A 966 -54.38 25.67 -1.01
N GLY A 967 -53.55 24.68 -1.10
CA GLY A 967 -53.89 23.33 -1.50
C GLY A 967 -53.43 22.33 -0.40
#